data_e58b9548ccb37edf3967642c7f02fd9b
#
_entry.id   e58b9548ccb37edf3967642c7f02fd9b
#
_cell.length_a   1.000
_cell.length_b   1.000
_cell.length_c   1.000
_cell.angle_alpha   90.00
_cell.angle_beta   90.00
_cell.angle_gamma   90.00
#
_symmetry.space_group_name_H-M   'P 1'
#
loop_
_entity.id
_entity.type
_entity.pdbx_description
1 polymer ?
#
loop_
_entity_poly.entity_id
_entity_poly.type
_entity_poly.pdbx_seq_one_letter_code
_entity_poly.pdbx_strand_id
1 'polypeptide(L)'
;MLSDPVTGLRRRPGVEFKYAQTVTQGDSDSIFAMYSDIAGARCHVMVNTKTGQVHIRDDSYTLDQTLQSNYLIATDARAIRPASVGDSLFLANVEKVPAAVSSTTGNSPDRRAYFYIKASAFSKSYSITFSYGTHTATFTYTTPDGTDPSHAAQSTTDYIAEQLRAQFASWVASNASGKYSVSRTGSYVYMVVNTVTAGANLSVTTGSGDFYISASGSASVRNASDLPATLPSGADGFIVATGPRENPVYYRYDSSQQAWLEVGSWGSPTGISNMPVEIYYDGTSWVLDSSVYEGRLAGDDKSNEKPNFLDWGITGLTSYQGRLVVLAGPWVSMSASNKPRRFFRTTVTELLDSDPIHIGSSAASSAAYEYGVPFSKDLLLFSAGYQALIPSGNVAITPRTAQVVVTSTYAADMESSPVAIGRTLVYPAPRSSQFFGVMEMLPSPYTDSQYVSTDATEHLPKYMAGRCRFIVSSSVASMVIFGQTGDKKSLIVHEYSWSGEEKVLRAWHRWTFAHDIAYAYFSGELINIVCVVGTRIILGTIDPRAGALDDASMTRPFLDWSRTVSVTGGGYTLPEEYRALFNDTDKKPRTTISSGGQGGQEIGNTYDDSTGLITLHPSFGQTGQVFVGLGYESSFSPTPPTLIDRNGVPIATNKMTLLRYHVLTQNTQKFNVSVRDTGNRNDPLEYPVTPLKWSSPELALGEAPVSKEGSVIVPCRTQAPTTLVTFTADGVGEMNILALEYVCRYHQKLARR
;
A
#
# COMPACT_ATOMS: atom_id res chain seq x y z
N MET A 1 23.95 1.24 15.86
CA MET A 1 25.10 0.48 15.29
C MET A 1 24.68 -0.20 14.00
N LEU A 2 25.59 -0.63 13.17
CA LEU A 2 25.42 -1.48 11.99
C LEU A 2 26.37 -2.66 12.11
N SER A 3 25.98 -3.82 11.64
CA SER A 3 26.76 -5.06 11.68
C SER A 3 27.11 -5.56 10.30
N ASP A 4 28.34 -5.94 10.09
CA ASP A 4 28.82 -6.56 8.86
C ASP A 4 29.73 -7.73 9.21
N PRO A 5 29.57 -8.92 8.60
CA PRO A 5 30.39 -10.08 8.90
C PRO A 5 31.89 -9.88 8.61
N VAL A 6 32.23 -8.96 7.73
CA VAL A 6 33.62 -8.69 7.29
C VAL A 6 34.18 -7.46 7.99
N THR A 7 33.43 -6.35 8.07
CA THR A 7 33.91 -5.07 8.60
C THR A 7 33.60 -4.86 10.06
N GLY A 8 32.92 -5.80 10.72
CA GLY A 8 32.64 -5.77 12.16
C GLY A 8 31.41 -4.93 12.54
N LEU A 9 31.46 -4.33 13.75
CA LEU A 9 30.40 -3.53 14.30
C LEU A 9 30.75 -2.04 14.21
N ARG A 10 30.01 -1.29 13.41
CA ARG A 10 30.28 0.13 13.18
C ARG A 10 29.14 1.05 13.63
N ARG A 11 29.48 2.27 13.91
CA ARG A 11 28.52 3.35 14.16
C ARG A 11 27.67 3.57 12.91
N ARG A 12 26.33 3.77 13.05
CA ARG A 12 25.50 4.14 11.89
C ARG A 12 25.92 5.51 11.35
N PRO A 13 25.83 5.76 10.03
CA PRO A 13 25.95 7.10 9.50
C PRO A 13 24.84 8.03 10.01
N GLY A 14 25.10 9.34 10.05
CA GLY A 14 24.09 10.34 10.39
C GLY A 14 23.04 10.51 9.29
N VAL A 15 21.93 11.13 9.66
CA VAL A 15 20.90 11.56 8.71
C VAL A 15 21.37 12.79 7.97
N GLU A 16 21.39 12.77 6.64
CA GLU A 16 21.60 13.94 5.83
C GLU A 16 20.27 14.66 5.57
N PHE A 17 20.17 15.95 5.89
CA PHE A 17 18.98 16.75 5.63
C PHE A 17 18.79 16.98 4.12
N LYS A 18 17.58 16.69 3.62
CA LYS A 18 17.22 16.92 2.21
C LYS A 18 16.32 18.13 2.03
N TYR A 19 15.16 18.13 2.69
CA TYR A 19 14.24 19.26 2.63
C TYR A 19 13.26 19.28 3.80
N ALA A 20 12.59 20.42 3.96
CA ALA A 20 11.46 20.58 4.87
C ALA A 20 10.25 21.17 4.14
N GLN A 21 9.09 20.59 4.37
CA GLN A 21 7.81 21.01 3.80
C GLN A 21 6.94 21.61 4.89
N THR A 22 6.46 22.84 4.71
CA THR A 22 5.49 23.45 5.61
C THR A 22 4.12 22.85 5.38
N VAL A 23 3.44 22.48 6.47
CA VAL A 23 2.08 21.94 6.47
C VAL A 23 1.20 22.70 7.45
N THR A 24 -0.10 22.80 7.16
CA THR A 24 -1.04 23.49 8.04
C THR A 24 -1.37 22.67 9.29
N GLN A 25 -1.42 21.36 9.15
CA GLN A 25 -1.66 20.39 10.22
C GLN A 25 -0.89 19.10 9.91
N GLY A 26 -0.41 18.43 10.94
CA GLY A 26 0.25 17.13 10.82
C GLY A 26 0.90 16.75 12.14
N ASP A 27 1.00 15.46 12.39
CA ASP A 27 1.71 14.85 13.50
C ASP A 27 2.47 13.59 13.03
N SER A 28 3.21 12.96 13.91
CA SER A 28 4.01 11.78 13.57
C SER A 28 3.17 10.56 13.14
N ASP A 29 1.88 10.52 13.45
CA ASP A 29 0.99 9.42 13.05
C ASP A 29 0.23 9.71 11.76
N SER A 30 0.25 10.94 11.26
CA SER A 30 -0.52 11.38 10.09
C SER A 30 0.23 11.30 8.77
N ILE A 31 1.50 10.96 8.76
CA ILE A 31 2.33 10.94 7.55
C ILE A 31 2.57 9.50 7.10
N PHE A 32 2.06 9.17 5.94
CA PHE A 32 2.44 8.00 5.16
C PHE A 32 3.47 8.42 4.11
N ALA A 33 4.52 7.64 3.89
CA ALA A 33 5.52 7.97 2.88
C ALA A 33 6.04 6.70 2.19
N MET A 34 6.36 6.81 0.90
CA MET A 34 6.94 5.73 0.13
C MET A 34 7.76 6.27 -1.06
N TYR A 35 8.59 5.41 -1.61
CA TYR A 35 9.24 5.61 -2.89
C TYR A 35 8.53 4.77 -3.94
N SER A 36 8.27 5.35 -5.10
CA SER A 36 7.58 4.69 -6.20
C SER A 36 8.21 5.03 -7.53
N ASP A 37 8.14 4.09 -8.47
CA ASP A 37 8.42 4.31 -9.89
C ASP A 37 7.07 4.31 -10.61
N ILE A 38 6.67 5.44 -11.14
CA ILE A 38 5.39 5.66 -11.82
C ILE A 38 5.70 5.98 -13.28
N ALA A 39 5.47 5.04 -14.19
CA ALA A 39 5.76 5.17 -15.62
C ALA A 39 7.21 5.57 -15.94
N GLY A 40 8.18 5.07 -15.16
CA GLY A 40 9.60 5.43 -15.28
C GLY A 40 9.98 6.73 -14.59
N ALA A 41 9.02 7.49 -14.05
CA ALA A 41 9.26 8.68 -13.23
C ALA A 41 9.37 8.25 -11.75
N ARG A 42 10.60 8.16 -11.26
CA ARG A 42 10.89 7.82 -9.86
C ARG A 42 10.59 8.98 -8.95
N CYS A 43 9.90 8.73 -7.86
CA CYS A 43 9.46 9.79 -6.96
C CYS A 43 9.31 9.36 -5.51
N HIS A 44 9.44 10.34 -4.63
CA HIS A 44 9.11 10.28 -3.22
C HIS A 44 7.68 10.77 -3.04
N VAL A 45 6.78 9.92 -2.56
CA VAL A 45 5.37 10.23 -2.32
C VAL A 45 5.13 10.30 -0.82
N MET A 46 4.58 11.43 -0.35
CA MET A 46 4.18 11.61 1.05
C MET A 46 2.72 12.06 1.11
N VAL A 47 1.93 11.35 1.91
CA VAL A 47 0.51 11.64 2.16
C VAL A 47 0.34 12.16 3.57
N ASN A 48 -0.22 13.35 3.72
CA ASN A 48 -0.64 13.88 4.99
C ASN A 48 -2.14 13.60 5.19
N THR A 49 -2.46 12.66 6.06
CA THR A 49 -3.84 12.22 6.27
C THR A 49 -4.72 13.23 7.00
N LYS A 50 -4.15 14.23 7.69
CA LYS A 50 -4.94 15.30 8.32
C LYS A 50 -5.51 16.28 7.30
N THR A 51 -4.78 16.50 6.21
CA THR A 51 -5.16 17.48 5.18
C THR A 51 -5.60 16.83 3.87
N GLY A 52 -5.25 15.57 3.63
CA GLY A 52 -5.43 14.90 2.34
C GLY A 52 -4.46 15.37 1.25
N GLN A 53 -3.40 16.08 1.62
CA GLN A 53 -2.36 16.52 0.70
C GLN A 53 -1.40 15.37 0.38
N VAL A 54 -1.01 15.31 -0.88
CA VAL A 54 0.01 14.39 -1.40
C VAL A 54 1.16 15.23 -1.96
N HIS A 55 2.30 15.16 -1.31
CA HIS A 55 3.53 15.81 -1.75
C HIS A 55 4.35 14.81 -2.55
N ILE A 56 4.68 15.16 -3.79
CA ILE A 56 5.47 14.31 -4.68
C ILE A 56 6.73 15.08 -5.08
N ARG A 57 7.88 14.41 -4.92
CA ARG A 57 9.19 14.93 -5.34
C ARG A 57 9.92 13.91 -6.18
N ASP A 58 10.69 14.38 -7.14
CA ASP A 58 11.58 13.54 -7.94
C ASP A 58 12.79 13.02 -7.11
N ASP A 59 13.58 12.12 -7.68
CA ASP A 59 14.79 11.56 -7.04
C ASP A 59 15.80 12.62 -6.60
N SER A 60 15.83 13.77 -7.27
CA SER A 60 16.75 14.88 -6.97
C SER A 60 16.19 15.85 -5.93
N TYR A 61 14.95 15.68 -5.50
CA TYR A 61 14.19 16.56 -4.60
C TYR A 61 13.94 17.97 -5.14
N THR A 62 14.19 18.21 -6.45
CA THR A 62 14.07 19.52 -7.09
C THR A 62 12.66 19.81 -7.59
N LEU A 63 11.99 18.81 -8.17
CA LEU A 63 10.59 18.94 -8.56
C LEU A 63 9.70 18.69 -7.36
N ASP A 64 8.88 19.68 -7.00
CA ASP A 64 7.94 19.64 -5.90
C ASP A 64 6.52 19.85 -6.42
N GLN A 65 5.67 18.86 -6.25
CA GLN A 65 4.27 18.94 -6.62
C GLN A 65 3.39 18.54 -5.44
N THR A 66 2.39 19.38 -5.14
CA THR A 66 1.41 19.09 -4.10
C THR A 66 0.05 18.88 -4.75
N LEU A 67 -0.52 17.69 -4.55
CA LEU A 67 -1.85 17.28 -4.99
C LEU A 67 -2.79 17.24 -3.78
N GLN A 68 -4.10 17.26 -4.03
CA GLN A 68 -5.12 17.32 -2.97
C GLN A 68 -6.23 16.30 -3.23
N SER A 69 -6.58 15.50 -2.22
CA SER A 69 -7.75 14.63 -2.26
C SER A 69 -8.40 14.48 -0.88
N ASN A 70 -9.67 14.86 -0.77
CA ASN A 70 -10.45 14.64 0.45
C ASN A 70 -10.66 13.14 0.76
N TYR A 71 -10.51 12.28 -0.22
CA TYR A 71 -10.57 10.83 -0.02
C TYR A 71 -9.46 10.34 0.91
N LEU A 72 -8.27 10.96 0.87
CA LEU A 72 -7.11 10.57 1.67
C LEU A 72 -7.11 11.13 3.10
N ILE A 73 -8.13 11.89 3.50
CA ILE A 73 -8.29 12.35 4.89
C ILE A 73 -8.70 11.15 5.75
N ALA A 74 -7.85 10.84 6.74
CA ALA A 74 -8.01 9.70 7.63
C ALA A 74 -7.54 10.02 9.05
N THR A 75 -7.83 9.14 10.00
CA THR A 75 -7.43 9.26 11.40
C THR A 75 -5.93 9.25 11.55
N ASP A 76 -5.25 8.31 10.88
CA ASP A 76 -3.79 8.21 10.84
C ASP A 76 -3.28 7.60 9.52
N ALA A 77 -1.95 7.55 9.35
CA ALA A 77 -1.29 7.04 8.16
C ALA A 77 -1.54 5.54 7.90
N ARG A 78 -1.88 4.76 8.93
CA ARG A 78 -2.16 3.33 8.81
C ARG A 78 -3.45 3.03 8.07
N ALA A 79 -4.32 4.04 7.89
CA ALA A 79 -5.50 3.90 7.05
C ALA A 79 -5.18 3.89 5.54
N ILE A 80 -3.99 4.32 5.14
CA ILE A 80 -3.59 4.38 3.73
C ILE A 80 -2.97 3.05 3.31
N ARG A 81 -3.49 2.47 2.23
CA ARG A 81 -3.00 1.22 1.62
C ARG A 81 -2.55 1.50 0.19
N PRO A 82 -1.26 1.38 -0.11
CA PRO A 82 -0.74 1.56 -1.47
C PRO A 82 -0.79 0.26 -2.27
N ALA A 83 -0.98 0.38 -3.59
CA ALA A 83 -0.75 -0.69 -4.54
C ALA A 83 -0.33 -0.11 -5.90
N SER A 84 0.72 -0.64 -6.51
CA SER A 84 1.13 -0.27 -7.86
C SER A 84 0.57 -1.29 -8.86
N VAL A 85 -0.10 -0.81 -9.92
CA VAL A 85 -0.64 -1.64 -11.00
C VAL A 85 -0.27 -0.98 -12.33
N GLY A 86 0.51 -1.67 -13.15
CA GLY A 86 1.07 -1.09 -14.35
C GLY A 86 1.88 0.17 -14.03
N ASP A 87 1.59 1.24 -14.72
CA ASP A 87 2.28 2.52 -14.62
C ASP A 87 1.60 3.50 -13.63
N SER A 88 0.77 3.00 -12.72
CA SER A 88 0.00 3.81 -11.78
C SER A 88 0.16 3.33 -10.34
N LEU A 89 0.13 4.29 -9.41
CA LEU A 89 0.05 4.06 -7.98
C LEU A 89 -1.38 4.32 -7.49
N PHE A 90 -1.98 3.31 -6.86
CA PHE A 90 -3.29 3.42 -6.22
C PHE A 90 -3.13 3.56 -4.71
N LEU A 91 -3.90 4.49 -4.12
CA LEU A 91 -3.95 4.70 -2.67
C LEU A 91 -5.38 4.51 -2.18
N ALA A 92 -5.61 3.48 -1.37
CA ALA A 92 -6.88 3.26 -0.69
C ALA A 92 -6.86 3.89 0.71
N ASN A 93 -8.01 4.40 1.13
CA ASN A 93 -8.28 4.78 2.51
C ASN A 93 -9.32 3.80 3.08
N VAL A 94 -8.90 2.95 4.02
CA VAL A 94 -9.77 1.91 4.59
C VAL A 94 -10.89 2.45 5.49
N GLU A 95 -10.84 3.73 5.86
CA GLU A 95 -11.93 4.40 6.60
C GLU A 95 -13.06 4.90 5.67
N LYS A 96 -12.86 4.87 4.35
CA LYS A 96 -13.85 5.28 3.36
C LYS A 96 -14.59 4.06 2.81
N VAL A 97 -15.91 4.14 2.84
CA VAL A 97 -16.76 3.06 2.34
C VAL A 97 -17.12 3.34 0.88
N PRO A 98 -16.82 2.42 -0.05
CA PRO A 98 -17.26 2.52 -1.44
C PRO A 98 -18.78 2.55 -1.55
N ALA A 99 -19.29 3.28 -2.53
CA ALA A 99 -20.72 3.37 -2.76
C ALA A 99 -21.05 3.27 -4.25
N ALA A 100 -22.09 2.50 -4.57
CA ALA A 100 -22.62 2.43 -5.92
C ALA A 100 -23.25 3.76 -6.32
N VAL A 101 -22.89 4.28 -7.48
CA VAL A 101 -23.52 5.47 -8.07
C VAL A 101 -24.79 5.04 -8.78
N SER A 102 -25.94 5.47 -8.29
CA SER A 102 -27.23 5.10 -8.85
C SER A 102 -27.46 5.73 -10.22
N SER A 103 -28.08 4.98 -11.12
CA SER A 103 -28.62 5.52 -12.37
C SER A 103 -29.85 6.36 -12.04
N THR A 104 -29.82 7.66 -12.40
CA THR A 104 -30.98 8.57 -12.25
C THR A 104 -31.93 8.52 -13.44
N THR A 105 -31.51 7.93 -14.55
CA THR A 105 -32.26 7.86 -15.81
C THR A 105 -32.59 6.42 -16.17
N GLY A 106 -33.46 5.79 -15.39
CA GLY A 106 -33.97 4.48 -15.76
C GLY A 106 -35.07 4.59 -16.80
N ASN A 107 -34.85 4.06 -17.99
CA ASN A 107 -35.96 3.60 -18.84
C ASN A 107 -36.61 2.41 -18.14
N SER A 108 -37.52 2.68 -17.23
CA SER A 108 -38.16 1.66 -16.41
C SER A 108 -38.90 0.66 -17.28
N PRO A 109 -38.82 -0.65 -17.02
CA PRO A 109 -39.47 -1.69 -17.82
C PRO A 109 -40.99 -1.58 -17.86
N ASP A 110 -41.54 -0.87 -16.90
CA ASP A 110 -42.94 -0.65 -16.70
C ASP A 110 -43.58 0.38 -17.65
N ARG A 111 -42.77 1.08 -18.47
CA ARG A 111 -43.24 2.22 -19.29
C ARG A 111 -43.13 2.03 -20.78
N ARG A 112 -42.47 1.00 -21.28
CA ARG A 112 -42.14 0.82 -22.70
C ARG A 112 -42.39 -0.61 -23.13
N ALA A 113 -42.94 -0.78 -24.32
CA ALA A 113 -43.17 -2.08 -24.93
C ALA A 113 -43.15 -1.98 -26.43
N TYR A 114 -42.92 -3.10 -27.09
CA TYR A 114 -43.07 -3.24 -28.55
C TYR A 114 -43.87 -4.46 -28.89
N PHE A 115 -44.39 -4.46 -30.12
CA PHE A 115 -44.77 -5.67 -30.86
C PHE A 115 -44.35 -5.54 -32.32
N TYR A 116 -44.20 -6.65 -33.01
CA TYR A 116 -43.98 -6.62 -34.47
C TYR A 116 -44.55 -7.86 -35.13
N ILE A 117 -44.91 -7.67 -36.41
CA ILE A 117 -45.48 -8.73 -37.26
C ILE A 117 -44.31 -9.46 -37.92
N LYS A 118 -44.13 -10.74 -37.60
CA LYS A 118 -43.06 -11.60 -38.15
C LYS A 118 -43.43 -12.19 -39.51
N ALA A 119 -44.66 -12.66 -39.63
CA ALA A 119 -45.16 -13.31 -40.84
C ALA A 119 -46.63 -12.94 -41.06
N SER A 120 -47.01 -12.97 -42.31
CA SER A 120 -48.41 -12.73 -42.72
C SER A 120 -49.00 -13.94 -43.38
N ALA A 121 -50.31 -14.05 -43.29
CA ALA A 121 -51.12 -15.08 -44.00
C ALA A 121 -52.49 -14.51 -44.31
N PHE A 122 -53.15 -15.02 -45.37
CA PHE A 122 -54.52 -14.69 -45.62
C PHE A 122 -55.46 -15.35 -44.61
N SER A 123 -56.67 -14.79 -44.44
CA SER A 123 -57.71 -15.30 -43.54
C SER A 123 -57.22 -15.55 -42.11
N LYS A 124 -56.17 -14.76 -41.65
CA LYS A 124 -55.56 -14.90 -40.32
C LYS A 124 -55.92 -13.73 -39.44
N SER A 125 -56.32 -14.02 -38.20
CA SER A 125 -56.54 -12.99 -37.17
C SER A 125 -55.26 -12.71 -36.40
N TYR A 126 -54.90 -11.45 -36.31
CA TYR A 126 -53.77 -10.89 -35.55
C TYR A 126 -54.32 -10.10 -34.39
N SER A 127 -53.89 -10.43 -33.16
CA SER A 127 -54.36 -9.72 -31.99
C SER A 127 -53.21 -9.39 -31.02
N ILE A 128 -53.32 -8.22 -30.43
CA ILE A 128 -52.47 -7.78 -29.31
C ILE A 128 -53.37 -7.38 -28.15
N THR A 129 -52.93 -7.67 -26.93
CA THR A 129 -53.57 -7.17 -25.69
C THR A 129 -52.60 -6.25 -24.97
N PHE A 130 -53.01 -5.00 -24.83
CA PHE A 130 -52.33 -3.96 -24.06
C PHE A 130 -52.89 -3.94 -22.67
N SER A 131 -52.01 -3.80 -21.64
CA SER A 131 -52.39 -3.66 -20.25
C SER A 131 -51.45 -2.70 -19.53
N TYR A 132 -52.01 -1.72 -18.79
CA TYR A 132 -51.28 -0.85 -17.91
C TYR A 132 -52.18 -0.32 -16.77
N GLY A 133 -51.96 -0.71 -15.54
CA GLY A 133 -52.79 -0.38 -14.39
C GLY A 133 -54.21 -0.89 -14.59
N THR A 134 -55.18 0.03 -14.56
CA THR A 134 -56.61 -0.26 -14.81
C THR A 134 -56.98 -0.32 -16.31
N HIS A 135 -56.09 0.09 -17.20
CA HIS A 135 -56.33 0.16 -18.61
C HIS A 135 -55.96 -1.19 -19.26
N THR A 136 -56.91 -1.88 -19.82
CA THR A 136 -56.68 -3.12 -20.59
C THR A 136 -57.55 -3.05 -21.85
N ALA A 137 -56.94 -3.36 -23.03
CA ALA A 137 -57.64 -3.40 -24.31
C ALA A 137 -57.00 -4.40 -25.25
N THR A 138 -57.82 -5.08 -26.03
CA THR A 138 -57.38 -6.00 -27.08
C THR A 138 -57.74 -5.43 -28.46
N PHE A 139 -56.77 -5.44 -29.35
CA PHE A 139 -56.90 -4.93 -30.73
C PHE A 139 -56.70 -6.12 -31.67
N THR A 140 -57.57 -6.22 -32.64
CA THR A 140 -57.59 -7.37 -33.56
C THR A 140 -57.76 -6.88 -34.99
N TYR A 141 -56.95 -7.44 -35.90
CA TYR A 141 -57.11 -7.28 -37.34
C TYR A 141 -57.09 -8.65 -38.02
N THR A 142 -58.10 -8.92 -38.85
CA THR A 142 -58.17 -10.17 -39.66
C THR A 142 -57.86 -9.85 -41.10
N THR A 143 -56.89 -10.51 -41.68
CA THR A 143 -56.51 -10.36 -43.09
C THR A 143 -57.59 -10.94 -44.01
N PRO A 144 -57.83 -10.37 -45.20
CA PRO A 144 -58.75 -10.89 -46.13
C PRO A 144 -58.31 -12.26 -46.70
N ASP A 145 -59.19 -12.92 -47.41
CA ASP A 145 -59.06 -14.31 -47.90
C ASP A 145 -58.12 -14.52 -49.07
N GLY A 146 -57.61 -13.47 -49.68
CA GLY A 146 -56.71 -13.57 -50.87
C GLY A 146 -57.35 -13.80 -52.21
N THR A 147 -58.67 -13.75 -52.28
CA THR A 147 -59.41 -13.97 -53.51
C THR A 147 -59.36 -12.77 -54.48
N ASP A 148 -59.04 -11.57 -53.96
CA ASP A 148 -58.87 -10.34 -54.71
C ASP A 148 -57.43 -9.87 -54.73
N PRO A 149 -56.86 -9.38 -55.88
CA PRO A 149 -55.51 -8.86 -55.93
C PRO A 149 -55.19 -7.78 -54.89
N SER A 150 -56.15 -6.95 -54.46
CA SER A 150 -56.02 -5.93 -53.47
C SER A 150 -55.77 -6.52 -52.06
N HIS A 151 -56.17 -7.78 -51.82
CA HIS A 151 -55.99 -8.48 -50.57
C HIS A 151 -54.50 -8.69 -50.18
N ALA A 152 -53.63 -8.79 -51.21
CA ALA A 152 -52.20 -8.93 -51.02
C ALA A 152 -51.61 -7.71 -50.28
N ALA A 153 -52.05 -6.50 -50.68
CA ALA A 153 -51.60 -5.28 -50.02
C ALA A 153 -52.08 -5.16 -48.53
N GLN A 154 -53.32 -5.63 -48.27
CA GLN A 154 -53.92 -5.61 -46.93
C GLN A 154 -53.42 -6.75 -46.02
N SER A 155 -52.70 -7.69 -46.59
CA SER A 155 -52.10 -8.82 -45.87
C SER A 155 -50.58 -8.68 -45.64
N THR A 156 -49.98 -7.53 -45.95
CA THR A 156 -48.57 -7.28 -45.70
C THR A 156 -48.34 -7.08 -44.19
N THR A 157 -47.14 -7.45 -43.70
CA THR A 157 -46.77 -7.27 -42.30
C THR A 157 -46.90 -5.81 -41.86
N ASP A 158 -46.52 -4.88 -42.73
CA ASP A 158 -46.61 -3.43 -42.49
C ASP A 158 -48.04 -2.93 -42.37
N TYR A 159 -48.92 -3.43 -43.22
CA TYR A 159 -50.35 -3.06 -43.17
C TYR A 159 -51.02 -3.57 -41.90
N ILE A 160 -50.77 -4.83 -41.51
CA ILE A 160 -51.28 -5.44 -40.30
C ILE A 160 -50.82 -4.61 -39.07
N ALA A 161 -49.52 -4.26 -39.02
CA ALA A 161 -48.95 -3.45 -37.94
C ALA A 161 -49.61 -2.07 -37.88
N GLU A 162 -49.90 -1.43 -39.03
CA GLU A 162 -50.59 -0.13 -39.08
C GLU A 162 -52.01 -0.22 -38.58
N GLN A 163 -52.76 -1.27 -38.93
CA GLN A 163 -54.14 -1.45 -38.47
C GLN A 163 -54.18 -1.60 -36.94
N LEU A 164 -53.31 -2.42 -36.35
CA LEU A 164 -53.24 -2.60 -34.90
C LEU A 164 -52.79 -1.28 -34.19
N ARG A 165 -51.78 -0.58 -34.74
CA ARG A 165 -51.34 0.74 -34.24
C ARG A 165 -52.45 1.77 -34.27
N ALA A 166 -53.18 1.86 -35.38
CA ALA A 166 -54.28 2.83 -35.58
C ALA A 166 -55.46 2.56 -34.61
N GLN A 167 -55.83 1.30 -34.39
CA GLN A 167 -56.81 0.92 -33.38
C GLN A 167 -56.39 1.31 -31.97
N PHE A 168 -55.12 1.05 -31.61
CA PHE A 168 -54.56 1.51 -30.32
C PHE A 168 -54.60 3.05 -30.19
N ALA A 169 -54.14 3.77 -31.20
CA ALA A 169 -54.15 5.23 -31.21
C ALA A 169 -55.56 5.83 -31.04
N SER A 170 -56.54 5.24 -31.72
CA SER A 170 -57.95 5.63 -31.61
C SER A 170 -58.52 5.33 -30.20
N TRP A 171 -58.14 4.17 -29.64
CA TRP A 171 -58.53 3.84 -28.26
C TRP A 171 -57.91 4.82 -27.24
N VAL A 172 -56.60 5.16 -27.40
CA VAL A 172 -55.93 6.16 -26.56
C VAL A 172 -56.65 7.51 -26.63
N ALA A 173 -56.99 7.97 -27.84
CA ALA A 173 -57.70 9.24 -28.01
C ALA A 173 -59.05 9.29 -27.26
N SER A 174 -59.75 8.15 -27.25
CA SER A 174 -61.09 8.06 -26.62
C SER A 174 -61.08 7.76 -25.12
N ASN A 175 -60.10 6.98 -24.62
CA ASN A 175 -60.14 6.45 -23.26
C ASN A 175 -58.98 6.94 -22.36
N ALA A 176 -57.89 7.45 -22.93
CA ALA A 176 -56.68 7.75 -22.19
C ALA A 176 -55.84 8.86 -22.89
N SER A 177 -56.50 9.91 -23.35
CA SER A 177 -55.85 10.99 -24.10
C SER A 177 -54.58 11.51 -23.44
N GLY A 178 -53.51 11.55 -24.21
CA GLY A 178 -52.18 12.01 -23.74
C GLY A 178 -51.42 11.07 -22.82
N LYS A 179 -52.03 9.97 -22.34
CA LYS A 179 -51.36 9.06 -21.38
C LYS A 179 -50.38 8.07 -22.08
N TYR A 180 -50.58 7.78 -23.33
CA TYR A 180 -49.77 6.85 -24.09
C TYR A 180 -49.39 7.45 -25.42
N SER A 181 -48.23 7.06 -25.96
CA SER A 181 -47.81 7.35 -27.32
C SER A 181 -47.46 6.03 -28.06
N VAL A 182 -47.67 6.04 -29.34
CA VAL A 182 -47.35 4.89 -30.21
C VAL A 182 -46.67 5.39 -31.48
N SER A 183 -45.59 4.74 -31.87
CA SER A 183 -44.88 5.01 -33.10
C SER A 183 -44.65 3.71 -33.86
N ARG A 184 -44.44 3.79 -35.18
CA ARG A 184 -44.25 2.63 -36.05
C ARG A 184 -43.17 2.89 -37.12
N THR A 185 -42.43 1.85 -37.43
CA THR A 185 -41.53 1.80 -38.60
C THR A 185 -41.66 0.42 -39.24
N GLY A 186 -42.13 0.36 -40.48
CA GLY A 186 -42.42 -0.95 -41.14
C GLY A 186 -43.41 -1.77 -40.32
N SER A 187 -43.12 -3.02 -40.05
CA SER A 187 -43.92 -3.94 -39.27
C SER A 187 -43.70 -3.82 -37.74
N TYR A 188 -42.85 -2.89 -37.28
CA TYR A 188 -42.47 -2.73 -35.91
C TYR A 188 -43.23 -1.58 -35.25
N VAL A 189 -43.86 -1.83 -34.10
CA VAL A 189 -44.66 -0.85 -33.35
C VAL A 189 -44.08 -0.70 -31.94
N TYR A 190 -43.89 0.52 -31.50
CA TYR A 190 -43.35 0.87 -30.20
C TYR A 190 -44.31 1.74 -29.39
N MET A 191 -44.51 1.38 -28.13
CA MET A 191 -45.48 2.00 -27.23
C MET A 191 -44.78 2.57 -25.99
N VAL A 192 -45.22 3.74 -25.53
CA VAL A 192 -44.65 4.44 -24.39
C VAL A 192 -45.76 4.94 -23.46
N VAL A 193 -45.56 4.81 -22.16
CA VAL A 193 -46.42 5.43 -21.14
C VAL A 193 -45.90 6.84 -20.87
N ASN A 194 -46.69 7.86 -21.16
CA ASN A 194 -46.37 9.26 -20.92
C ASN A 194 -46.71 9.68 -19.47
N THR A 195 -47.80 9.13 -18.91
CA THR A 195 -48.23 9.39 -17.56
C THR A 195 -48.10 8.17 -16.67
N VAL A 196 -47.21 8.26 -15.70
CA VAL A 196 -46.83 7.11 -14.84
C VAL A 196 -47.88 6.91 -13.74
N THR A 197 -48.28 5.66 -13.56
CA THR A 197 -49.09 5.19 -12.42
C THR A 197 -48.21 4.33 -11.52
N ALA A 198 -48.11 4.66 -10.25
CA ALA A 198 -47.27 3.91 -9.30
C ALA A 198 -47.71 2.43 -9.23
N GLY A 199 -46.74 1.54 -9.32
CA GLY A 199 -46.97 0.09 -9.24
C GLY A 199 -47.59 -0.55 -10.49
N ALA A 200 -47.83 0.22 -11.57
CA ALA A 200 -48.34 -0.31 -12.84
C ALA A 200 -47.21 -0.65 -13.80
N ASN A 201 -47.30 -1.82 -14.44
CA ASN A 201 -46.35 -2.26 -15.44
C ASN A 201 -47.04 -2.33 -16.82
N LEU A 202 -46.36 -1.80 -17.85
CA LEU A 202 -46.81 -1.93 -19.23
C LEU A 202 -46.54 -3.34 -19.70
N SER A 203 -47.59 -3.98 -20.16
CA SER A 203 -47.54 -5.29 -20.80
C SER A 203 -48.24 -5.29 -22.15
N VAL A 204 -47.58 -5.86 -23.16
CA VAL A 204 -48.15 -6.11 -24.46
C VAL A 204 -47.96 -7.59 -24.78
N THR A 205 -49.06 -8.29 -24.96
CA THR A 205 -49.06 -9.72 -25.26
C THR A 205 -49.76 -10.01 -26.56
N THR A 206 -49.51 -11.14 -27.19
CA THR A 206 -50.10 -11.58 -28.43
C THR A 206 -51.01 -12.77 -28.24
N GLY A 207 -52.16 -12.78 -28.92
CA GLY A 207 -53.06 -13.92 -29.03
C GLY A 207 -52.91 -14.75 -30.31
N SER A 208 -52.03 -14.35 -31.23
CA SER A 208 -51.93 -14.94 -32.58
C SER A 208 -50.84 -15.98 -32.74
N GLY A 209 -50.07 -16.26 -31.68
CA GLY A 209 -48.96 -17.20 -31.67
C GLY A 209 -47.65 -16.59 -32.14
N ASP A 210 -46.54 -17.02 -31.52
CA ASP A 210 -45.18 -16.44 -31.66
C ASP A 210 -44.59 -16.51 -33.06
N PHE A 211 -45.13 -17.37 -33.92
CA PHE A 211 -44.72 -17.45 -35.34
C PHE A 211 -45.12 -16.20 -36.11
N TYR A 212 -46.29 -15.65 -35.84
CA TYR A 212 -46.88 -14.55 -36.62
C TYR A 212 -46.58 -13.17 -36.03
N ILE A 213 -46.56 -13.06 -34.73
CA ILE A 213 -46.40 -11.80 -34.00
C ILE A 213 -45.56 -12.01 -32.74
N SER A 214 -44.66 -11.09 -32.48
CA SER A 214 -43.88 -11.06 -31.23
C SER A 214 -44.17 -9.79 -30.48
N ALA A 215 -44.15 -9.86 -29.17
CA ALA A 215 -44.32 -8.73 -28.26
C ALA A 215 -43.36 -8.81 -27.09
N SER A 216 -42.96 -7.66 -26.56
CA SER A 216 -41.99 -7.58 -25.46
C SER A 216 -42.56 -7.97 -24.08
N GLY A 217 -43.85 -8.25 -23.97
CA GLY A 217 -44.48 -8.50 -22.66
C GLY A 217 -44.25 -7.30 -21.71
N SER A 218 -43.73 -7.57 -20.54
CA SER A 218 -43.30 -6.53 -19.58
C SER A 218 -41.79 -6.23 -19.73
N ALA A 219 -41.37 -5.81 -20.94
CA ALA A 219 -39.97 -5.56 -21.30
C ALA A 219 -39.05 -6.80 -21.14
N SER A 220 -39.61 -7.99 -21.41
CA SER A 220 -38.85 -9.24 -21.41
C SER A 220 -39.27 -10.13 -22.58
N VAL A 221 -38.32 -10.81 -23.17
CA VAL A 221 -38.52 -11.81 -24.21
C VAL A 221 -37.74 -13.08 -23.90
N ARG A 222 -38.19 -14.22 -24.44
CA ARG A 222 -37.61 -15.51 -24.10
C ARG A 222 -36.19 -15.68 -24.60
N ASN A 223 -35.93 -15.25 -25.84
CA ASN A 223 -34.63 -15.40 -26.50
C ASN A 223 -34.18 -14.08 -27.12
N ALA A 224 -32.88 -13.84 -27.24
CA ALA A 224 -32.35 -12.69 -27.97
C ALA A 224 -32.72 -12.67 -29.45
N SER A 225 -32.95 -13.84 -30.06
CA SER A 225 -33.44 -13.98 -31.45
C SER A 225 -34.88 -13.46 -31.64
N ASP A 226 -35.64 -13.26 -30.59
CA ASP A 226 -36.98 -12.70 -30.62
C ASP A 226 -37.00 -11.17 -30.56
N LEU A 227 -35.84 -10.53 -30.44
CA LEU A 227 -35.72 -9.08 -30.51
C LEU A 227 -35.96 -8.59 -31.95
N PRO A 228 -36.70 -7.47 -32.15
CA PRO A 228 -36.94 -6.91 -33.47
C PRO A 228 -35.64 -6.41 -34.13
N ALA A 229 -35.48 -6.59 -35.41
CA ALA A 229 -34.31 -6.11 -36.14
C ALA A 229 -34.19 -4.58 -36.12
N THR A 230 -35.31 -3.87 -36.05
CA THR A 230 -35.36 -2.39 -35.94
C THR A 230 -36.56 -1.95 -35.10
N LEU A 231 -36.47 -0.77 -34.54
CA LEU A 231 -37.56 -0.08 -33.85
C LEU A 231 -37.63 1.39 -34.33
N PRO A 232 -38.76 2.09 -34.13
CA PRO A 232 -38.83 3.52 -34.36
C PRO A 232 -37.76 4.30 -33.55
N SER A 233 -37.31 5.45 -34.08
CA SER A 233 -36.27 6.28 -33.43
C SER A 233 -36.62 6.69 -31.99
N GLY A 234 -37.92 6.80 -31.67
CA GLY A 234 -38.37 7.03 -30.29
C GLY A 234 -38.11 5.89 -29.30
N ALA A 235 -37.68 4.72 -29.80
CA ALA A 235 -37.27 3.59 -28.95
C ALA A 235 -35.81 3.62 -28.53
N ASP A 236 -35.07 4.65 -28.89
CA ASP A 236 -33.67 4.77 -28.46
C ASP A 236 -33.51 4.62 -26.95
N GLY A 237 -32.51 3.86 -26.53
CA GLY A 237 -32.26 3.55 -25.15
C GLY A 237 -33.26 2.61 -24.47
N PHE A 238 -34.15 1.94 -25.21
CA PHE A 238 -35.08 0.95 -24.67
C PHE A 238 -34.34 -0.32 -24.28
N ILE A 239 -34.50 -0.77 -23.01
CA ILE A 239 -33.84 -1.95 -22.44
C ILE A 239 -34.87 -3.09 -22.36
N VAL A 240 -34.44 -4.28 -22.77
CA VAL A 240 -35.23 -5.53 -22.74
C VAL A 240 -34.38 -6.63 -22.11
N ALA A 241 -34.98 -7.38 -21.18
CA ALA A 241 -34.37 -8.58 -20.63
C ALA A 241 -34.63 -9.79 -21.52
N THR A 242 -33.63 -10.63 -21.72
CA THR A 242 -33.74 -11.89 -22.46
C THR A 242 -33.21 -13.08 -21.64
N GLY A 243 -33.67 -14.29 -21.93
CA GLY A 243 -33.20 -15.49 -21.25
C GLY A 243 -33.97 -15.84 -19.96
N PRO A 244 -33.46 -16.80 -19.17
CA PRO A 244 -34.09 -17.25 -17.95
C PRO A 244 -34.01 -16.20 -16.84
N ARG A 245 -34.97 -16.21 -15.91
CA ARG A 245 -35.03 -15.26 -14.78
C ARG A 245 -33.84 -15.36 -13.81
N GLU A 246 -33.19 -16.49 -13.79
CA GLU A 246 -32.03 -16.75 -12.91
C GLU A 246 -30.74 -16.18 -13.49
N ASN A 247 -30.66 -16.01 -14.81
CA ASN A 247 -29.49 -15.47 -15.51
C ASN A 247 -29.92 -14.63 -16.73
N PRO A 248 -30.58 -13.48 -16.54
CA PRO A 248 -31.04 -12.64 -17.61
C PRO A 248 -29.89 -11.88 -18.27
N VAL A 249 -30.00 -11.69 -19.58
CA VAL A 249 -29.15 -10.80 -20.37
C VAL A 249 -29.99 -9.59 -20.78
N TYR A 250 -29.44 -8.38 -20.63
CA TYR A 250 -30.13 -7.15 -20.95
C TYR A 250 -29.56 -6.52 -22.19
N TYR A 251 -30.45 -6.12 -23.11
CA TYR A 251 -30.09 -5.44 -24.34
C TYR A 251 -30.77 -4.09 -24.44
N ARG A 252 -30.02 -3.08 -24.83
CA ARG A 252 -30.49 -1.72 -25.12
C ARG A 252 -30.52 -1.50 -26.63
N TYR A 253 -31.63 -1.00 -27.13
CA TYR A 253 -31.74 -0.59 -28.49
C TYR A 253 -31.00 0.72 -28.76
N ASP A 254 -30.13 0.74 -29.75
CA ASP A 254 -29.45 1.92 -30.28
C ASP A 254 -30.06 2.28 -31.64
N SER A 255 -30.81 3.38 -31.69
CA SER A 255 -31.52 3.80 -32.91
C SER A 255 -30.58 4.29 -34.00
N SER A 256 -29.39 4.75 -33.68
CA SER A 256 -28.38 5.21 -34.64
C SER A 256 -27.72 4.08 -35.39
N GLN A 257 -27.47 2.97 -34.68
CA GLN A 257 -26.88 1.75 -35.25
C GLN A 257 -27.94 0.74 -35.70
N GLN A 258 -29.20 0.96 -35.32
CA GLN A 258 -30.30 0.00 -35.50
C GLN A 258 -29.93 -1.40 -34.98
N ALA A 259 -29.34 -1.42 -33.78
CA ALA A 259 -28.77 -2.63 -33.16
C ALA A 259 -29.11 -2.71 -31.68
N TRP A 260 -29.11 -3.94 -31.18
CA TRP A 260 -29.24 -4.21 -29.76
C TRP A 260 -27.86 -4.44 -29.15
N LEU A 261 -27.50 -3.62 -28.14
CA LEU A 261 -26.23 -3.69 -27.43
C LEU A 261 -26.45 -4.28 -26.04
N GLU A 262 -25.61 -5.20 -25.62
CA GLU A 262 -25.64 -5.73 -24.27
C GLU A 262 -25.36 -4.61 -23.26
N VAL A 263 -26.15 -4.53 -22.19
CA VAL A 263 -26.05 -3.49 -21.15
C VAL A 263 -26.38 -4.04 -19.76
N GLY A 264 -26.12 -3.23 -18.73
CA GLY A 264 -26.62 -3.51 -17.38
C GLY A 264 -28.15 -3.38 -17.27
N SER A 265 -28.73 -4.06 -16.31
CA SER A 265 -30.16 -4.01 -16.01
C SER A 265 -30.63 -2.60 -15.64
N TRP A 266 -31.96 -2.41 -15.61
CA TRP A 266 -32.54 -1.17 -15.09
C TRP A 266 -32.08 -0.88 -13.66
N GLY A 267 -31.61 0.34 -13.42
CA GLY A 267 -31.11 0.75 -12.10
C GLY A 267 -29.73 0.19 -11.75
N SER A 268 -29.03 -0.47 -12.69
CA SER A 268 -27.63 -0.85 -12.48
C SER A 268 -26.77 0.35 -12.14
N PRO A 269 -25.79 0.20 -11.24
CA PRO A 269 -24.88 1.28 -10.89
C PRO A 269 -24.11 1.75 -12.14
N THR A 270 -24.07 3.07 -12.33
CA THR A 270 -23.32 3.71 -13.43
C THR A 270 -21.85 3.86 -13.09
N GLY A 271 -21.48 3.65 -11.81
CA GLY A 271 -20.12 3.69 -11.33
C GLY A 271 -20.03 3.31 -9.87
N ILE A 272 -18.80 3.31 -9.35
CA ILE A 272 -18.49 3.12 -7.93
C ILE A 272 -17.69 4.32 -7.45
N SER A 273 -18.18 5.04 -6.45
CA SER A 273 -17.53 6.17 -5.80
C SER A 273 -16.80 5.75 -4.53
N ASN A 274 -15.99 6.64 -3.96
CA ASN A 274 -15.15 6.39 -2.78
C ASN A 274 -14.21 5.18 -2.96
N MET A 275 -13.66 5.04 -4.15
CA MET A 275 -12.67 4.04 -4.51
C MET A 275 -11.24 4.59 -4.37
N PRO A 276 -10.21 3.73 -4.33
CA PRO A 276 -8.82 4.15 -4.29
C PRO A 276 -8.50 5.20 -5.35
N VAL A 277 -7.81 6.26 -4.95
CA VAL A 277 -7.34 7.30 -5.89
C VAL A 277 -6.13 6.79 -6.65
N GLU A 278 -6.00 7.19 -7.90
CA GLU A 278 -4.90 6.82 -8.78
C GLU A 278 -3.95 7.99 -8.96
N ILE A 279 -2.65 7.73 -8.84
CA ILE A 279 -1.59 8.67 -9.17
C ILE A 279 -0.84 8.10 -10.37
N TYR A 280 -0.77 8.87 -11.45
CA TYR A 280 -0.03 8.52 -12.65
C TYR A 280 0.78 9.72 -13.17
N TYR A 281 1.78 9.44 -13.99
CA TYR A 281 2.60 10.46 -14.63
C TYR A 281 2.16 10.67 -16.07
N ASP A 282 1.81 11.90 -16.45
CA ASP A 282 1.29 12.22 -17.79
C ASP A 282 2.40 12.56 -18.82
N GLY A 283 3.67 12.38 -18.43
CA GLY A 283 4.83 12.75 -19.21
C GLY A 283 5.42 14.13 -18.84
N THR A 284 4.71 14.92 -18.03
CA THR A 284 5.13 16.27 -17.61
C THR A 284 4.96 16.44 -16.10
N SER A 285 3.88 15.92 -15.53
CA SER A 285 3.53 16.08 -14.12
C SER A 285 2.84 14.84 -13.58
N TRP A 286 2.80 14.70 -12.26
CA TRP A 286 1.97 13.70 -11.60
C TRP A 286 0.54 14.20 -11.48
N VAL A 287 -0.40 13.31 -11.82
CA VAL A 287 -1.84 13.58 -11.77
C VAL A 287 -2.47 12.66 -10.73
N LEU A 288 -3.32 13.22 -9.87
CA LEU A 288 -4.15 12.48 -8.93
C LEU A 288 -5.57 12.42 -9.49
N ASP A 289 -6.03 11.22 -9.82
CA ASP A 289 -7.36 10.96 -10.35
C ASP A 289 -8.23 10.26 -9.29
N SER A 290 -9.31 10.94 -8.88
CA SER A 290 -10.34 10.45 -7.96
C SER A 290 -11.67 10.19 -8.65
N SER A 291 -11.67 10.03 -9.98
CA SER A 291 -12.89 9.80 -10.74
C SER A 291 -13.55 8.46 -10.38
N VAL A 292 -14.84 8.40 -10.61
CA VAL A 292 -15.68 7.24 -10.32
C VAL A 292 -15.22 6.02 -11.14
N TYR A 293 -15.16 4.85 -10.50
CA TYR A 293 -14.83 3.60 -11.17
C TYR A 293 -15.97 3.12 -12.06
N GLU A 294 -15.66 2.24 -13.01
CA GLU A 294 -16.65 1.74 -13.99
C GLU A 294 -17.84 1.06 -13.28
N GLY A 295 -19.04 1.33 -13.76
CA GLY A 295 -20.26 0.70 -13.29
C GLY A 295 -20.52 -0.65 -13.96
N ARG A 296 -21.71 -1.20 -13.72
CA ARG A 296 -22.13 -2.46 -14.32
C ARG A 296 -22.50 -2.24 -15.79
N LEU A 297 -21.71 -2.81 -16.68
CA LEU A 297 -21.87 -2.70 -18.13
C LEU A 297 -22.77 -3.77 -18.73
N ALA A 298 -23.00 -4.91 -18.04
CA ALA A 298 -23.81 -6.02 -18.49
C ALA A 298 -24.52 -6.72 -17.34
N GLY A 299 -25.68 -7.32 -17.58
CA GLY A 299 -26.40 -8.15 -16.62
C GLY A 299 -27.00 -7.42 -15.41
N ASP A 300 -27.29 -8.16 -14.38
CA ASP A 300 -27.86 -7.70 -13.10
C ASP A 300 -27.12 -8.30 -11.89
N ASP A 301 -27.70 -8.20 -10.66
CA ASP A 301 -27.10 -8.75 -9.45
C ASP A 301 -26.95 -10.27 -9.44
N LYS A 302 -27.64 -10.99 -10.34
CA LYS A 302 -27.53 -12.45 -10.44
C LYS A 302 -26.51 -12.91 -11.46
N SER A 303 -26.47 -12.23 -12.61
CA SER A 303 -25.61 -12.60 -13.74
C SER A 303 -24.26 -11.89 -13.75
N ASN A 304 -24.15 -10.73 -13.06
CA ASN A 304 -22.94 -9.94 -12.89
C ASN A 304 -22.94 -9.33 -11.48
N GLU A 305 -22.57 -10.13 -10.51
CA GLU A 305 -22.65 -9.78 -9.10
C GLU A 305 -21.90 -8.49 -8.75
N LYS A 306 -22.40 -7.77 -7.74
CA LYS A 306 -21.71 -6.60 -7.22
C LYS A 306 -20.44 -7.01 -6.46
N PRO A 307 -19.37 -6.20 -6.54
CA PRO A 307 -18.16 -6.45 -5.75
C PRO A 307 -18.45 -6.44 -4.25
N ASN A 308 -17.88 -7.37 -3.50
CA ASN A 308 -18.15 -7.54 -2.07
C ASN A 308 -17.72 -6.36 -1.20
N PHE A 309 -16.79 -5.53 -1.67
CA PHE A 309 -16.38 -4.32 -0.95
C PHE A 309 -17.47 -3.24 -0.87
N LEU A 310 -18.52 -3.32 -1.67
CA LEU A 310 -19.70 -2.44 -1.54
C LEU A 310 -20.52 -2.75 -0.28
N ASP A 311 -20.45 -3.97 0.25
CA ASP A 311 -21.16 -4.37 1.46
C ASP A 311 -20.24 -4.36 2.70
N TRP A 312 -18.94 -4.66 2.54
CA TRP A 312 -18.00 -4.84 3.64
C TRP A 312 -17.03 -3.68 3.84
N GLY A 313 -16.95 -2.73 2.89
CA GLY A 313 -15.88 -1.73 2.86
C GLY A 313 -14.54 -2.32 2.43
N ILE A 314 -13.56 -1.44 2.24
CA ILE A 314 -12.18 -1.84 1.88
C ILE A 314 -11.39 -2.02 3.18
N THR A 315 -10.78 -3.19 3.37
CA THR A 315 -9.87 -3.48 4.50
C THR A 315 -8.41 -3.50 4.07
N GLY A 316 -8.14 -3.74 2.80
CA GLY A 316 -6.79 -3.75 2.25
C GLY A 316 -6.75 -3.58 0.74
N LEU A 317 -5.56 -3.25 0.24
CA LEU A 317 -5.30 -3.07 -1.18
C LEU A 317 -3.96 -3.72 -1.53
N THR A 318 -3.89 -4.38 -2.66
CA THR A 318 -2.65 -4.91 -3.23
C THR A 318 -2.78 -5.06 -4.74
N SER A 319 -1.73 -5.52 -5.38
CA SER A 319 -1.75 -5.85 -6.82
C SER A 319 -1.30 -7.29 -7.03
N TYR A 320 -1.88 -7.95 -8.02
CA TYR A 320 -1.48 -9.30 -8.37
C TYR A 320 -1.76 -9.60 -9.84
N GLN A 321 -0.75 -10.04 -10.59
CA GLN A 321 -0.85 -10.40 -12.01
C GLN A 321 -1.59 -9.35 -12.88
N GLY A 322 -1.24 -8.06 -12.74
CA GLY A 322 -1.84 -6.96 -13.52
C GLY A 322 -3.27 -6.59 -13.11
N ARG A 323 -3.73 -7.07 -11.95
CA ARG A 323 -5.04 -6.75 -11.38
C ARG A 323 -4.89 -5.93 -10.11
N LEU A 324 -5.75 -4.96 -9.92
CA LEU A 324 -5.93 -4.31 -8.62
C LEU A 324 -6.76 -5.23 -7.73
N VAL A 325 -6.23 -5.57 -6.55
CA VAL A 325 -6.85 -6.50 -5.61
C VAL A 325 -7.34 -5.72 -4.40
N VAL A 326 -8.64 -5.75 -4.17
CA VAL A 326 -9.31 -5.13 -3.02
C VAL A 326 -9.71 -6.23 -2.04
N LEU A 327 -9.28 -6.09 -0.79
CA LEU A 327 -9.67 -6.95 0.32
C LEU A 327 -10.86 -6.31 1.05
N ALA A 328 -11.86 -7.10 1.39
CA ALA A 328 -13.09 -6.61 1.98
C ALA A 328 -13.64 -7.66 2.98
N GLY A 329 -13.28 -7.54 4.24
CA GLY A 329 -13.59 -8.58 5.22
C GLY A 329 -13.01 -9.94 4.80
N PRO A 330 -13.83 -11.01 4.73
CA PRO A 330 -13.38 -12.33 4.30
C PRO A 330 -13.31 -12.50 2.76
N TRP A 331 -13.55 -11.43 2.00
CA TRP A 331 -13.67 -11.45 0.54
C TRP A 331 -12.46 -10.83 -0.13
N VAL A 332 -12.17 -11.33 -1.32
CA VAL A 332 -11.15 -10.79 -2.23
C VAL A 332 -11.82 -10.47 -3.56
N SER A 333 -11.73 -9.22 -3.97
CA SER A 333 -12.22 -8.73 -5.25
C SER A 333 -11.04 -8.26 -6.10
N MET A 334 -10.85 -8.87 -7.28
CA MET A 334 -9.80 -8.49 -8.22
C MET A 334 -10.42 -7.81 -9.43
N SER A 335 -9.83 -6.71 -9.88
CA SER A 335 -10.25 -6.02 -11.10
C SER A 335 -10.12 -6.90 -12.35
N ALA A 336 -10.69 -6.49 -13.44
CA ALA A 336 -10.40 -7.07 -14.75
C ALA A 336 -8.89 -6.93 -15.06
N SER A 337 -8.36 -7.90 -15.82
CA SER A 337 -6.93 -7.91 -16.17
C SER A 337 -6.53 -6.64 -16.93
N ASN A 338 -5.48 -5.95 -16.46
CA ASN A 338 -4.99 -4.68 -16.99
C ASN A 338 -6.04 -3.55 -17.05
N LYS A 339 -7.12 -3.66 -16.25
CA LYS A 339 -8.15 -2.63 -16.10
C LYS A 339 -8.47 -2.42 -14.62
N PRO A 340 -7.62 -1.70 -13.88
CA PRO A 340 -7.68 -1.61 -12.43
C PRO A 340 -8.95 -0.95 -11.88
N ARG A 341 -9.68 -0.19 -12.70
CA ARG A 341 -10.93 0.47 -12.33
C ARG A 341 -12.20 -0.31 -12.67
N ARG A 342 -12.06 -1.54 -13.24
CA ARG A 342 -13.19 -2.37 -13.67
C ARG A 342 -13.38 -3.57 -12.74
N PHE A 343 -14.51 -3.58 -12.01
CA PHE A 343 -14.90 -4.65 -11.10
C PHE A 343 -16.22 -5.33 -11.49
N PHE A 344 -16.79 -4.99 -12.64
CA PHE A 344 -17.92 -5.68 -13.24
C PHE A 344 -17.52 -6.30 -14.58
N ARG A 345 -18.17 -7.40 -14.92
CA ARG A 345 -18.01 -8.06 -16.22
C ARG A 345 -18.56 -7.17 -17.35
N THR A 346 -17.95 -7.24 -18.51
CA THR A 346 -18.40 -6.52 -19.72
C THR A 346 -19.47 -7.24 -20.50
N THR A 347 -19.55 -8.56 -20.33
CA THR A 347 -20.59 -9.42 -20.91
C THR A 347 -20.98 -10.51 -19.92
N VAL A 348 -22.24 -10.96 -19.98
CA VAL A 348 -22.72 -12.10 -19.20
C VAL A 348 -23.02 -13.32 -20.07
N THR A 349 -22.88 -13.18 -21.38
CA THR A 349 -23.10 -14.28 -22.32
C THR A 349 -22.01 -15.34 -22.27
N GLU A 350 -20.79 -14.94 -21.89
CA GLU A 350 -19.67 -15.84 -21.66
C GLU A 350 -18.80 -15.37 -20.50
N LEU A 351 -18.05 -16.27 -19.87
CA LEU A 351 -17.08 -15.97 -18.82
C LEU A 351 -15.68 -15.89 -19.43
N LEU A 352 -15.10 -14.69 -19.45
CA LEU A 352 -13.77 -14.42 -19.98
C LEU A 352 -12.70 -14.61 -18.91
N ASP A 353 -11.52 -15.07 -19.29
CA ASP A 353 -10.38 -15.22 -18.36
C ASP A 353 -9.87 -13.87 -17.82
N SER A 354 -10.14 -12.79 -18.57
CA SER A 354 -9.82 -11.41 -18.16
C SER A 354 -10.86 -10.76 -17.23
N ASP A 355 -12.01 -11.40 -17.00
CA ASP A 355 -13.07 -10.85 -16.16
C ASP A 355 -12.63 -10.61 -14.70
N PRO A 356 -13.31 -9.71 -13.98
CA PRO A 356 -13.11 -9.54 -12.54
C PRO A 356 -13.36 -10.83 -11.77
N ILE A 357 -12.68 -10.96 -10.62
CA ILE A 357 -12.75 -12.14 -9.75
C ILE A 357 -13.28 -11.71 -8.39
N HIS A 358 -14.35 -12.35 -7.91
CA HIS A 358 -14.91 -12.15 -6.58
C HIS A 358 -14.98 -13.49 -5.88
N ILE A 359 -14.12 -13.68 -4.86
CA ILE A 359 -14.01 -14.96 -4.12
C ILE A 359 -14.01 -14.72 -2.62
N GLY A 360 -14.63 -15.65 -1.90
CA GLY A 360 -14.67 -15.63 -0.44
C GLY A 360 -13.75 -16.65 0.18
N SER A 361 -13.42 -16.42 1.45
CA SER A 361 -12.70 -17.39 2.26
C SER A 361 -13.59 -18.57 2.63
N SER A 362 -13.02 -19.77 2.56
CA SER A 362 -13.63 -20.99 3.13
C SER A 362 -13.25 -21.20 4.61
N ALA A 363 -12.56 -20.25 5.24
CA ALA A 363 -12.14 -20.34 6.63
C ALA A 363 -13.36 -20.36 7.58
N ALA A 364 -13.26 -21.12 8.66
CA ALA A 364 -14.28 -21.16 9.72
C ALA A 364 -14.37 -19.84 10.52
N SER A 365 -13.36 -18.96 10.40
CA SER A 365 -13.30 -17.64 11.03
C SER A 365 -13.68 -16.56 10.03
N SER A 366 -14.52 -15.62 10.45
CA SER A 366 -14.92 -14.43 9.67
C SER A 366 -13.93 -13.26 9.82
N ALA A 367 -12.70 -13.51 10.27
CA ALA A 367 -11.69 -12.44 10.41
C ALA A 367 -11.36 -11.81 9.05
N ALA A 368 -11.27 -10.49 9.04
CA ALA A 368 -10.99 -9.72 7.83
C ALA A 368 -9.56 -9.94 7.33
N TYR A 369 -9.38 -10.05 6.04
CA TYR A 369 -8.09 -9.88 5.38
C TYR A 369 -7.77 -8.39 5.32
N GLU A 370 -6.61 -8.01 5.83
CA GLU A 370 -6.17 -6.60 5.88
C GLU A 370 -4.97 -6.34 4.97
N TYR A 371 -4.16 -7.36 4.71
CA TYR A 371 -3.02 -7.25 3.81
C TYR A 371 -2.93 -8.43 2.85
N GLY A 372 -2.54 -8.12 1.62
CA GLY A 372 -2.19 -9.09 0.59
C GLY A 372 -0.77 -8.84 0.12
N VAL A 373 0.08 -9.87 0.11
CA VAL A 373 1.48 -9.77 -0.30
C VAL A 373 1.76 -10.79 -1.37
N PRO A 374 2.10 -10.36 -2.60
CA PRO A 374 2.64 -11.28 -3.61
C PRO A 374 3.96 -11.86 -3.12
N PHE A 375 4.03 -13.17 -2.98
CA PHE A 375 5.24 -13.84 -2.50
C PHE A 375 5.46 -15.17 -3.22
N SER A 376 6.67 -15.37 -3.75
CA SER A 376 6.98 -16.50 -4.62
C SER A 376 6.02 -16.49 -5.85
N LYS A 377 5.15 -17.47 -5.96
CA LYS A 377 4.15 -17.60 -7.03
C LYS A 377 2.71 -17.32 -6.57
N ASP A 378 2.51 -17.12 -5.28
CA ASP A 378 1.20 -17.04 -4.65
C ASP A 378 0.88 -15.60 -4.18
N LEU A 379 -0.38 -15.29 -3.99
CA LEU A 379 -0.81 -14.12 -3.25
C LEU A 379 -1.15 -14.54 -1.83
N LEU A 380 -0.30 -14.17 -0.86
CA LEU A 380 -0.56 -14.42 0.56
C LEU A 380 -1.50 -13.36 1.12
N LEU A 381 -2.49 -13.81 1.89
CA LEU A 381 -3.51 -12.99 2.54
C LEU A 381 -3.35 -13.09 4.05
N PHE A 382 -3.28 -11.95 4.73
CA PHE A 382 -3.08 -11.88 6.17
C PHE A 382 -4.32 -11.36 6.88
N SER A 383 -4.72 -12.08 7.93
CA SER A 383 -5.68 -11.64 8.94
C SER A 383 -5.05 -11.76 10.33
N ALA A 384 -5.69 -11.23 11.35
CA ALA A 384 -5.16 -11.23 12.71
C ALA A 384 -4.94 -12.65 13.31
N GLY A 385 -5.68 -13.65 12.85
CA GLY A 385 -5.65 -15.00 13.43
C GLY A 385 -5.22 -16.13 12.50
N TYR A 386 -5.14 -15.89 11.21
CA TYR A 386 -4.73 -16.89 10.22
C TYR A 386 -4.21 -16.25 8.95
N GLN A 387 -3.51 -17.05 8.15
CA GLN A 387 -3.02 -16.66 6.83
C GLN A 387 -3.63 -17.60 5.80
N ALA A 388 -3.99 -17.04 4.66
CA ALA A 388 -4.47 -17.77 3.51
C ALA A 388 -3.64 -17.42 2.28
N LEU A 389 -3.86 -18.13 1.20
CA LEU A 389 -3.22 -17.84 -0.07
C LEU A 389 -4.18 -18.04 -1.24
N ILE A 390 -3.89 -17.37 -2.33
CA ILE A 390 -4.47 -17.62 -3.63
C ILE A 390 -3.37 -18.21 -4.49
N PRO A 391 -3.40 -19.54 -4.75
CA PRO A 391 -2.37 -20.21 -5.51
C PRO A 391 -2.49 -19.90 -7.01
N SER A 392 -1.37 -19.60 -7.68
CA SER A 392 -1.37 -19.43 -9.13
C SER A 392 -0.83 -20.64 -9.90
N GLY A 393 -0.03 -21.50 -9.26
CA GLY A 393 0.51 -22.71 -9.88
C GLY A 393 1.34 -22.47 -11.15
N ASN A 394 1.90 -21.27 -11.35
CA ASN A 394 2.58 -20.78 -12.57
C ASN A 394 1.64 -20.51 -13.76
N VAL A 395 0.33 -20.41 -13.53
CA VAL A 395 -0.66 -20.09 -14.55
C VAL A 395 -1.31 -18.75 -14.22
N ALA A 396 -1.75 -18.00 -15.21
CA ALA A 396 -2.52 -16.77 -14.97
C ALA A 396 -3.82 -17.11 -14.21
N ILE A 397 -4.11 -16.29 -13.20
CA ILE A 397 -5.34 -16.44 -12.42
C ILE A 397 -6.56 -16.02 -13.22
N THR A 398 -7.59 -16.86 -13.23
CA THR A 398 -8.84 -16.63 -13.94
C THR A 398 -10.04 -16.76 -12.99
N PRO A 399 -11.22 -16.24 -13.34
CA PRO A 399 -12.42 -16.43 -12.53
C PRO A 399 -12.79 -17.90 -12.27
N ARG A 400 -12.30 -18.82 -13.12
CA ARG A 400 -12.57 -20.27 -12.99
C ARG A 400 -11.59 -20.99 -12.09
N THR A 401 -10.37 -20.46 -11.94
CA THR A 401 -9.28 -21.12 -11.19
C THR A 401 -9.00 -20.49 -9.84
N ALA A 402 -9.48 -19.27 -9.63
CA ALA A 402 -9.26 -18.52 -8.39
C ALA A 402 -9.94 -19.20 -7.19
N GLN A 403 -9.15 -19.42 -6.13
CA GLN A 403 -9.64 -19.95 -4.85
C GLN A 403 -8.80 -19.42 -3.71
N VAL A 404 -9.40 -19.30 -2.53
CA VAL A 404 -8.69 -18.94 -1.30
C VAL A 404 -8.49 -20.20 -0.46
N VAL A 405 -7.24 -20.49 -0.09
CA VAL A 405 -6.86 -21.65 0.71
C VAL A 405 -6.18 -21.18 1.99
N VAL A 406 -6.65 -21.64 3.16
CA VAL A 406 -5.98 -21.35 4.44
C VAL A 406 -4.68 -22.15 4.50
N THR A 407 -3.56 -21.47 4.80
CA THR A 407 -2.23 -22.10 4.85
C THR A 407 -1.67 -22.23 6.26
N SER A 408 -1.96 -21.27 7.15
CA SER A 408 -1.45 -21.27 8.52
C SER A 408 -2.35 -20.49 9.48
N THR A 409 -2.17 -20.73 10.79
CA THR A 409 -3.01 -20.13 11.85
C THR A 409 -2.15 -19.45 12.91
N TYR A 410 -1.21 -18.61 12.48
CA TYR A 410 -0.39 -17.81 13.38
C TYR A 410 -1.07 -16.46 13.66
N ALA A 411 -0.95 -15.99 14.90
CA ALA A 411 -1.38 -14.65 15.26
C ALA A 411 -0.48 -13.60 14.58
N ALA A 412 -1.09 -12.58 13.99
CA ALA A 412 -0.39 -11.48 13.35
C ALA A 412 -0.93 -10.13 13.85
N ASP A 413 -0.08 -9.13 13.92
CA ASP A 413 -0.46 -7.75 14.23
C ASP A 413 -0.74 -7.00 12.92
N MET A 414 -2.00 -6.67 12.68
CA MET A 414 -2.45 -6.03 11.43
C MET A 414 -2.32 -4.49 11.44
N GLU A 415 -1.57 -3.92 12.38
CA GLU A 415 -1.26 -2.47 12.37
C GLU A 415 -0.29 -2.09 11.24
N SER A 416 0.50 -3.04 10.73
CA SER A 416 1.46 -2.81 9.65
C SER A 416 1.51 -3.95 8.64
N SER A 417 1.84 -3.60 7.39
CA SER A 417 1.92 -4.57 6.29
C SER A 417 3.06 -5.57 6.47
N PRO A 418 2.84 -6.87 6.27
CA PRO A 418 3.93 -7.82 6.06
C PRO A 418 4.81 -7.42 4.86
N VAL A 419 6.10 -7.76 4.92
CA VAL A 419 7.07 -7.45 3.85
C VAL A 419 7.87 -8.67 3.45
N ALA A 420 8.13 -8.81 2.16
CA ALA A 420 9.00 -9.85 1.64
C ALA A 420 10.48 -9.42 1.71
N ILE A 421 11.36 -10.30 2.17
CA ILE A 421 12.81 -10.09 2.25
C ILE A 421 13.56 -11.25 1.55
N GLY A 422 13.51 -11.24 0.23
CA GLY A 422 14.09 -12.31 -0.57
C GLY A 422 13.29 -13.62 -0.45
N ARG A 423 13.84 -14.59 0.27
CA ARG A 423 13.24 -15.94 0.42
C ARG A 423 12.21 -16.05 1.54
N THR A 424 12.08 -15.03 2.36
CA THR A 424 11.23 -15.06 3.55
C THR A 424 10.29 -13.84 3.55
N LEU A 425 9.20 -13.97 4.28
CA LEU A 425 8.28 -12.89 4.54
C LEU A 425 8.29 -12.60 6.04
N VAL A 426 8.35 -11.33 6.39
CA VAL A 426 8.43 -10.86 7.77
C VAL A 426 7.15 -10.10 8.11
N TYR A 427 6.58 -10.40 9.28
CA TYR A 427 5.39 -9.72 9.80
C TYR A 427 5.42 -9.61 11.32
N PRO A 428 4.78 -8.59 11.92
CA PRO A 428 4.72 -8.43 13.36
C PRO A 428 3.67 -9.36 13.95
N ALA A 429 3.92 -9.81 15.17
CA ALA A 429 2.99 -10.60 15.96
C ALA A 429 2.84 -10.01 17.37
N PRO A 430 1.62 -10.03 17.95
CA PRO A 430 1.41 -9.56 19.30
C PRO A 430 2.11 -10.50 20.29
N ARG A 431 2.90 -9.96 21.21
CA ARG A 431 3.54 -10.73 22.28
C ARG A 431 2.91 -10.44 23.65
N SER A 432 2.55 -9.18 23.87
CA SER A 432 1.78 -8.72 25.02
C SER A 432 1.10 -7.40 24.68
N SER A 433 0.38 -6.80 25.63
CA SER A 433 -0.17 -5.45 25.48
C SER A 433 0.90 -4.35 25.34
N GLN A 434 2.13 -4.62 25.77
CA GLN A 434 3.22 -3.65 25.81
C GLN A 434 4.34 -3.94 24.80
N PHE A 435 4.39 -5.14 24.21
CA PHE A 435 5.48 -5.53 23.32
C PHE A 435 4.95 -6.37 22.15
N PHE A 436 5.58 -6.20 20.99
CA PHE A 436 5.39 -7.08 19.83
C PHE A 436 6.64 -7.90 19.54
N GLY A 437 6.49 -8.94 18.77
CA GLY A 437 7.57 -9.73 18.20
C GLY A 437 7.51 -9.73 16.69
N VAL A 438 8.48 -10.38 16.05
CA VAL A 438 8.57 -10.48 14.59
C VAL A 438 8.60 -11.95 14.20
N MET A 439 7.65 -12.34 13.36
CA MET A 439 7.59 -13.66 12.75
C MET A 439 8.24 -13.64 11.37
N GLU A 440 8.93 -14.70 11.06
CA GLU A 440 9.53 -14.95 9.74
C GLU A 440 8.86 -16.18 9.12
N MET A 441 8.23 -15.99 7.96
CA MET A 441 7.48 -17.01 7.24
C MET A 441 8.28 -17.50 6.02
N LEU A 442 8.35 -18.81 5.84
CA LEU A 442 8.99 -19.46 4.71
C LEU A 442 8.03 -20.47 4.06
N PRO A 443 8.18 -20.73 2.74
CA PRO A 443 7.53 -21.86 2.10
C PRO A 443 7.95 -23.17 2.76
N SER A 444 6.99 -24.08 2.97
CA SER A 444 7.31 -25.42 3.47
C SER A 444 8.13 -26.19 2.43
N PRO A 445 9.25 -26.84 2.82
CA PRO A 445 10.02 -27.66 1.88
C PRO A 445 9.35 -29.01 1.56
N TYR A 446 8.29 -29.36 2.26
CA TYR A 446 7.65 -30.68 2.17
C TYR A 446 6.30 -30.69 1.47
N THR A 447 5.64 -29.55 1.37
CA THR A 447 4.28 -29.47 0.84
C THR A 447 4.11 -28.16 0.06
N ASP A 448 3.63 -28.27 -1.18
CA ASP A 448 3.27 -27.11 -1.99
C ASP A 448 2.13 -26.32 -1.32
N SER A 449 2.20 -25.00 -1.47
CA SER A 449 1.18 -24.04 -0.95
C SER A 449 0.98 -24.07 0.57
N GLN A 450 1.98 -24.53 1.33
CA GLN A 450 2.06 -24.41 2.79
C GLN A 450 3.22 -23.51 3.20
N TYR A 451 2.99 -22.74 4.24
CA TYR A 451 3.98 -21.80 4.79
C TYR A 451 4.11 -22.04 6.29
N VAL A 452 5.32 -21.94 6.80
CA VAL A 452 5.65 -22.12 8.21
C VAL A 452 6.27 -20.84 8.73
N SER A 453 5.80 -20.38 9.88
CA SER A 453 6.35 -19.20 10.54
C SER A 453 7.14 -19.57 11.78
N THR A 454 8.26 -18.86 11.99
CA THR A 454 9.11 -18.98 13.18
C THR A 454 9.26 -17.61 13.83
N ASP A 455 9.39 -17.55 15.14
CA ASP A 455 9.64 -16.30 15.87
C ASP A 455 11.12 -15.90 15.72
N ALA A 456 11.39 -14.84 14.95
CA ALA A 456 12.73 -14.32 14.74
C ALA A 456 13.27 -13.54 15.97
N THR A 457 12.39 -13.20 16.92
CA THR A 457 12.68 -12.36 18.08
C THR A 457 12.42 -13.03 19.43
N GLU A 458 12.35 -14.36 19.46
CA GLU A 458 12.11 -15.12 20.69
C GLU A 458 13.11 -14.75 21.81
N HIS A 459 14.35 -14.50 21.44
CA HIS A 459 15.45 -14.10 22.35
C HIS A 459 15.38 -12.62 22.79
N LEU A 460 14.45 -11.82 22.22
CA LEU A 460 14.28 -10.39 22.47
C LEU A 460 12.86 -10.04 23.00
N PRO A 461 12.36 -10.67 24.08
CA PRO A 461 10.94 -10.63 24.44
C PRO A 461 10.40 -9.24 24.83
N LYS A 462 11.27 -8.30 25.19
CA LYS A 462 10.92 -6.93 25.66
C LYS A 462 11.66 -5.84 24.89
N TYR A 463 12.13 -6.15 23.68
CA TYR A 463 12.95 -5.21 22.93
C TYR A 463 12.15 -4.21 22.11
N MET A 464 10.99 -4.64 21.59
CA MET A 464 10.13 -3.87 20.71
C MET A 464 8.90 -3.38 21.46
N ALA A 465 8.80 -2.08 21.70
CA ALA A 465 7.79 -1.48 22.57
C ALA A 465 6.48 -1.18 21.85
N GLY A 466 5.35 -1.54 22.48
CA GLY A 466 4.01 -1.26 21.98
C GLY A 466 3.63 -2.18 20.82
N ARG A 467 3.15 -1.59 19.71
CA ARG A 467 2.77 -2.26 18.46
C ARG A 467 3.64 -1.75 17.31
N CYS A 468 3.68 -2.50 16.23
CA CYS A 468 4.41 -2.14 15.02
C CYS A 468 3.61 -1.10 14.21
N ARG A 469 4.19 0.09 13.96
CA ARG A 469 3.52 1.16 13.20
C ARG A 469 3.67 0.99 11.69
N PHE A 470 4.84 0.57 11.26
CA PHE A 470 5.16 0.29 9.87
C PHE A 470 6.36 -0.66 9.79
N ILE A 471 6.43 -1.39 8.70
CA ILE A 471 7.59 -2.22 8.33
C ILE A 471 7.99 -1.82 6.92
N VAL A 472 9.29 -1.61 6.71
CA VAL A 472 9.85 -1.36 5.39
C VAL A 472 11.12 -2.17 5.22
N SER A 473 11.37 -2.64 4.01
CA SER A 473 12.51 -3.52 3.71
C SER A 473 13.21 -3.12 2.42
N SER A 474 14.50 -3.43 2.35
CA SER A 474 15.29 -3.36 1.12
C SER A 474 16.14 -4.62 1.01
N SER A 475 15.98 -5.34 -0.08
CA SER A 475 16.84 -6.47 -0.41
C SER A 475 18.24 -6.02 -0.85
N VAL A 476 18.37 -4.80 -1.38
CA VAL A 476 19.66 -4.21 -1.78
C VAL A 476 20.48 -3.85 -0.54
N ALA A 477 19.87 -3.19 0.45
CA ALA A 477 20.52 -2.88 1.71
C ALA A 477 20.58 -4.08 2.68
N SER A 478 19.88 -5.17 2.41
CA SER A 478 19.73 -6.34 3.29
C SER A 478 19.23 -5.96 4.69
N MET A 479 18.23 -5.07 4.75
CA MET A 479 17.69 -4.49 5.97
C MET A 479 16.17 -4.50 6.01
N VAL A 480 15.64 -4.60 7.24
CA VAL A 480 14.23 -4.36 7.57
C VAL A 480 14.17 -3.35 8.71
N ILE A 481 13.31 -2.34 8.56
CA ILE A 481 13.12 -1.30 9.57
C ILE A 481 11.69 -1.35 10.09
N PHE A 482 11.55 -1.31 11.41
CA PHE A 482 10.27 -1.33 12.11
C PHE A 482 10.09 -0.03 12.89
N GLY A 483 8.97 0.64 12.67
CA GLY A 483 8.49 1.70 13.55
C GLY A 483 7.67 1.11 14.69
N GLN A 484 7.72 1.73 15.87
CA GLN A 484 7.02 1.25 17.06
C GLN A 484 6.15 2.34 17.69
N THR A 485 5.04 1.94 18.33
CA THR A 485 4.13 2.90 18.98
C THR A 485 4.61 3.32 20.36
N GLY A 486 5.34 2.45 21.07
CA GLY A 486 5.79 2.70 22.45
C GLY A 486 7.00 3.64 22.56
N ASP A 487 7.74 3.83 21.45
CA ASP A 487 8.86 4.77 21.38
C ASP A 487 9.01 5.27 19.93
N LYS A 488 8.39 6.40 19.63
CA LYS A 488 8.38 6.99 18.27
C LYS A 488 9.72 7.62 17.88
N LYS A 489 10.60 7.88 18.86
CA LYS A 489 11.95 8.42 18.61
C LYS A 489 12.94 7.33 18.20
N SER A 490 12.55 6.06 18.21
CA SER A 490 13.45 4.98 17.85
C SER A 490 12.88 4.10 16.73
N LEU A 491 13.80 3.57 15.92
CA LEU A 491 13.55 2.56 14.91
C LEU A 491 14.27 1.28 15.30
N ILE A 492 13.61 0.15 15.10
CA ILE A 492 14.24 -1.17 15.20
C ILE A 492 14.71 -1.57 13.81
N VAL A 493 15.99 -1.90 13.68
CA VAL A 493 16.63 -2.27 12.43
C VAL A 493 17.10 -3.72 12.52
N HIS A 494 16.66 -4.53 11.58
CA HIS A 494 17.10 -5.90 11.41
C HIS A 494 17.99 -5.99 10.18
N GLU A 495 19.26 -6.33 10.39
CA GLU A 495 20.21 -6.64 9.32
C GLU A 495 20.32 -8.15 9.14
N TYR A 496 20.31 -8.57 7.88
CA TYR A 496 20.44 -9.99 7.55
C TYR A 496 21.40 -10.20 6.38
N SER A 497 22.07 -11.33 6.37
CA SER A 497 22.87 -11.76 5.23
C SER A 497 22.70 -13.26 5.02
N TRP A 498 22.59 -13.66 3.76
CA TRP A 498 22.46 -15.05 3.36
C TRP A 498 23.73 -15.53 2.70
N SER A 499 24.21 -16.72 3.08
CA SER A 499 25.24 -17.49 2.38
C SER A 499 24.59 -18.79 1.89
N GLY A 500 24.27 -18.87 0.61
CA GLY A 500 23.47 -19.97 0.08
C GLY A 500 22.08 -20.04 0.74
N GLU A 501 21.81 -21.10 1.49
CA GLU A 501 20.54 -21.31 2.20
C GLU A 501 20.59 -20.92 3.67
N GLU A 502 21.76 -20.62 4.19
CA GLU A 502 21.96 -20.25 5.59
C GLU A 502 21.96 -18.73 5.77
N LYS A 503 21.20 -18.25 6.78
CA LYS A 503 21.24 -16.86 7.21
C LYS A 503 22.39 -16.67 8.20
N VAL A 504 23.54 -16.19 7.71
CA VAL A 504 24.78 -16.03 8.48
C VAL A 504 24.79 -14.80 9.36
N LEU A 505 24.00 -13.75 9.04
CA LEU A 505 23.82 -12.58 9.87
C LEU A 505 22.34 -12.42 10.24
N ARG A 506 22.08 -12.16 11.53
CA ARG A 506 20.75 -11.87 12.10
C ARG A 506 20.91 -10.85 13.22
N ALA A 507 21.25 -9.61 12.85
CA ALA A 507 21.51 -8.57 13.81
C ALA A 507 20.28 -7.68 14.03
N TRP A 508 20.07 -7.26 15.28
CA TRP A 508 18.98 -6.37 15.67
C TRP A 508 19.55 -5.14 16.37
N HIS A 509 19.20 -3.95 15.86
CA HIS A 509 19.68 -2.68 16.36
C HIS A 509 18.51 -1.77 16.71
N ARG A 510 18.72 -0.89 17.69
CA ARG A 510 17.83 0.23 17.97
C ARG A 510 18.53 1.52 17.56
N TRP A 511 17.93 2.28 16.67
CA TRP A 511 18.40 3.60 16.28
C TRP A 511 17.51 4.65 16.94
N THR A 512 18.11 5.55 17.72
CA THR A 512 17.39 6.59 18.42
C THR A 512 17.66 7.94 17.79
N PHE A 513 16.63 8.78 17.67
CA PHE A 513 16.66 10.11 17.09
C PHE A 513 16.20 11.16 18.10
N ALA A 514 16.49 12.44 17.80
CA ALA A 514 16.06 13.55 18.66
C ALA A 514 14.54 13.80 18.56
N HIS A 515 13.97 13.58 17.38
CA HIS A 515 12.56 13.83 17.08
C HIS A 515 11.78 12.54 16.85
N ASP A 516 10.46 12.62 16.96
CA ASP A 516 9.56 11.52 16.62
C ASP A 516 9.65 11.24 15.10
N ILE A 517 9.93 9.99 14.77
CA ILE A 517 9.94 9.53 13.38
C ILE A 517 8.51 9.22 12.95
N ALA A 518 8.03 9.96 11.96
CA ALA A 518 6.71 9.73 11.40
C ALA A 518 6.70 8.48 10.52
N TYR A 519 7.66 8.37 9.62
CA TYR A 519 7.77 7.24 8.69
C TYR A 519 9.24 7.03 8.27
N ALA A 520 9.53 5.84 7.76
CA ALA A 520 10.78 5.54 7.07
C ALA A 520 10.48 4.70 5.83
N TYR A 521 11.29 4.83 4.78
CA TYR A 521 11.18 4.02 3.57
C TYR A 521 12.51 3.96 2.82
N PHE A 522 12.66 2.98 1.94
CA PHE A 522 13.84 2.83 1.14
C PHE A 522 13.66 3.42 -0.27
N SER A 523 14.71 4.06 -0.79
CA SER A 523 14.90 4.34 -2.22
C SER A 523 16.19 3.64 -2.66
N GLY A 524 16.05 2.42 -3.20
CA GLY A 524 17.19 1.53 -3.43
C GLY A 524 17.87 1.11 -2.13
N GLU A 525 19.11 1.55 -1.93
CA GLU A 525 19.88 1.31 -0.70
C GLU A 525 19.74 2.42 0.34
N LEU A 526 19.32 3.62 -0.07
CA LEU A 526 19.17 4.76 0.82
C LEU A 526 17.92 4.61 1.70
N ILE A 527 18.09 4.94 2.99
CA ILE A 527 17.01 4.97 3.96
C ILE A 527 16.52 6.40 4.08
N ASN A 528 15.28 6.64 3.74
CA ASN A 528 14.62 7.94 3.90
C ASN A 528 13.91 7.98 5.24
N ILE A 529 14.19 9.01 6.04
CA ILE A 529 13.62 9.22 7.36
C ILE A 529 12.75 10.48 7.32
N VAL A 530 11.50 10.34 7.72
CA VAL A 530 10.54 11.44 7.79
C VAL A 530 10.22 11.74 9.25
N CYS A 531 10.41 12.97 9.68
CA CYS A 531 9.92 13.43 10.99
C CYS A 531 9.00 14.65 10.84
N VAL A 532 8.19 14.89 11.87
CA VAL A 532 7.33 16.07 11.95
C VAL A 532 7.78 16.89 13.15
N VAL A 533 8.12 18.15 12.87
CA VAL A 533 8.56 19.10 13.89
C VAL A 533 7.74 20.38 13.76
N GLY A 534 6.87 20.62 14.73
CA GLY A 534 5.92 21.74 14.67
C GLY A 534 5.01 21.65 13.43
N THR A 535 5.05 22.65 12.58
CA THR A 535 4.28 22.72 11.31
C THR A 535 5.09 22.28 10.09
N ARG A 536 6.12 21.46 10.28
CA ARG A 536 7.02 21.05 9.19
C ARG A 536 7.17 19.54 9.13
N ILE A 537 7.08 19.00 7.93
CA ILE A 537 7.51 17.64 7.59
C ILE A 537 8.94 17.75 7.08
N ILE A 538 9.85 17.02 7.67
CA ILE A 538 11.29 17.07 7.35
C ILE A 538 11.72 15.70 6.85
N LEU A 539 12.38 15.68 5.69
CA LEU A 539 12.97 14.48 5.11
C LEU A 539 14.50 14.55 5.17
N GLY A 540 15.09 13.47 5.61
CA GLY A 540 16.53 13.22 5.50
C GLY A 540 16.82 11.81 5.04
N THR A 541 18.06 11.56 4.63
CA THR A 541 18.50 10.26 4.14
C THR A 541 19.68 9.72 4.93
N ILE A 542 19.73 8.41 5.09
CA ILE A 542 20.88 7.68 5.61
C ILE A 542 21.38 6.75 4.50
N ASP A 543 22.66 6.85 4.18
CA ASP A 543 23.35 5.86 3.37
C ASP A 543 24.01 4.84 4.33
N PRO A 544 23.48 3.62 4.47
CA PRO A 544 23.98 2.66 5.43
C PRO A 544 25.38 2.12 5.09
N ARG A 545 25.84 2.30 3.85
CA ARG A 545 27.15 1.84 3.40
C ARG A 545 28.24 2.90 3.52
N ALA A 546 27.83 4.18 3.66
CA ALA A 546 28.78 5.27 3.72
C ALA A 546 29.64 5.23 4.99
N GLY A 547 30.94 5.34 4.82
CA GLY A 547 31.92 5.55 5.89
C GLY A 547 32.36 7.01 5.96
N ALA A 548 33.10 7.37 7.02
CA ALA A 548 33.62 8.72 7.19
C ALA A 548 34.66 9.13 6.14
N LEU A 549 35.33 8.16 5.52
CA LEU A 549 36.45 8.38 4.57
C LEU A 549 36.11 7.99 3.13
N ASP A 550 34.82 7.81 2.79
CA ASP A 550 34.41 7.37 1.45
C ASP A 550 34.67 8.43 0.37
N ASP A 551 34.74 9.70 0.75
CA ASP A 551 35.06 10.79 -0.16
C ASP A 551 36.44 11.37 0.18
N ALA A 552 37.36 11.30 -0.77
CA ALA A 552 38.71 11.86 -0.61
C ALA A 552 38.74 13.38 -0.41
N SER A 553 37.70 14.09 -0.79
CA SER A 553 37.55 15.54 -0.69
C SER A 553 36.74 16.02 0.50
N MET A 554 35.88 15.18 1.08
CA MET A 554 34.97 15.52 2.17
C MET A 554 34.90 14.41 3.21
N THR A 555 35.00 14.78 4.47
CA THR A 555 34.80 13.84 5.60
C THR A 555 33.34 13.92 6.06
N ARG A 556 32.58 12.83 5.88
CA ARG A 556 31.18 12.77 6.34
C ARG A 556 31.11 12.81 7.86
N PRO A 557 30.29 13.68 8.46
CA PRO A 557 30.12 13.72 9.90
C PRO A 557 29.13 12.66 10.38
N PHE A 558 29.34 12.12 11.56
CA PHE A 558 28.37 11.31 12.28
C PHE A 558 27.43 12.21 13.10
N LEU A 559 26.66 13.01 12.37
CA LEU A 559 25.65 13.95 12.88
C LEU A 559 24.31 13.65 12.22
N ASP A 560 23.25 13.66 13.00
CA ASP A 560 21.87 13.56 12.46
C ASP A 560 21.41 14.90 11.92
N TRP A 561 20.63 14.84 10.84
CA TRP A 561 20.11 16.00 10.11
C TRP A 561 21.25 16.93 9.65
N SER A 562 22.36 16.35 9.24
CA SER A 562 23.52 17.10 8.81
C SER A 562 23.29 17.83 7.48
N ARG A 563 23.83 19.03 7.38
CA ARG A 563 23.80 19.86 6.16
C ARG A 563 25.13 20.57 6.01
N THR A 564 25.63 20.66 4.78
CA THR A 564 26.79 21.50 4.46
C THR A 564 26.38 22.96 4.38
N VAL A 565 27.12 23.83 5.04
CA VAL A 565 26.91 25.28 5.04
C VAL A 565 28.21 26.03 4.78
N SER A 566 28.10 27.14 4.05
CA SER A 566 29.23 28.07 3.80
C SER A 566 29.22 29.14 4.86
N VAL A 567 30.33 29.26 5.58
CA VAL A 567 30.55 30.27 6.62
C VAL A 567 31.20 31.50 6.06
N THR A 568 30.73 32.67 6.45
CA THR A 568 31.28 33.96 6.10
C THR A 568 31.30 34.85 7.33
N GLY A 569 32.44 35.52 7.62
CA GLY A 569 32.57 36.35 8.82
C GLY A 569 32.57 35.57 10.12
N GLY A 570 32.97 34.27 10.11
CA GLY A 570 33.03 33.41 11.30
C GLY A 570 31.67 32.90 11.78
N GLY A 571 30.57 33.12 11.05
CA GLY A 571 29.25 32.69 11.42
C GLY A 571 28.37 32.30 10.25
N TYR A 572 27.21 31.68 10.59
CA TYR A 572 26.18 31.28 9.63
C TYR A 572 24.81 31.32 10.29
N THR A 573 23.81 31.89 9.61
CA THR A 573 22.42 31.86 10.10
C THR A 573 21.67 30.69 9.45
N LEU A 574 21.13 29.81 10.29
CA LEU A 574 20.36 28.67 9.83
C LEU A 574 19.05 29.13 9.18
N PRO A 575 18.68 28.60 8.01
CA PRO A 575 17.36 28.80 7.44
C PRO A 575 16.25 28.36 8.41
N GLU A 576 15.12 29.06 8.38
CA GLU A 576 14.02 28.83 9.32
C GLU A 576 13.51 27.39 9.27
N GLU A 577 13.40 26.81 8.07
CA GLU A 577 12.96 25.43 7.86
C GLU A 577 13.91 24.41 8.51
N TYR A 578 15.19 24.69 8.56
CA TYR A 578 16.20 23.82 9.18
C TYR A 578 16.37 24.09 10.68
N ARG A 579 16.20 25.34 11.10
CA ARG A 579 16.30 25.77 12.49
C ARG A 579 15.30 25.05 13.40
N ALA A 580 14.11 24.68 12.90
CA ALA A 580 13.10 23.95 13.66
C ALA A 580 13.65 22.67 14.30
N LEU A 581 14.60 21.98 13.66
CA LEU A 581 15.24 20.76 14.19
C LEU A 581 16.04 20.99 15.47
N PHE A 582 16.53 22.20 15.72
CA PHE A 582 17.37 22.51 16.88
C PHE A 582 16.59 23.16 18.03
N ASN A 583 15.52 23.88 17.70
CA ASN A 583 14.73 24.61 18.69
C ASN A 583 13.79 23.69 19.48
N ASP A 584 13.42 22.54 18.91
CA ASP A 584 12.52 21.56 19.56
C ASP A 584 13.28 20.48 20.36
N THR A 585 14.56 20.70 20.66
CA THR A 585 15.39 19.76 21.44
C THR A 585 16.28 20.50 22.43
N ASP A 586 16.70 19.80 23.50
CA ASP A 586 17.74 20.29 24.42
C ASP A 586 19.14 20.21 23.80
N LYS A 587 19.29 19.64 22.59
CA LYS A 587 20.55 19.46 21.88
C LYS A 587 20.87 20.68 21.04
N LYS A 588 22.06 21.23 21.25
CA LYS A 588 22.59 22.33 20.41
C LYS A 588 23.20 21.79 19.12
N PRO A 589 23.22 22.59 18.03
CA PRO A 589 23.88 22.22 16.80
C PRO A 589 25.37 22.00 17.04
N ARG A 590 25.92 20.92 16.49
CA ARG A 590 27.37 20.63 16.44
C ARG A 590 27.88 20.94 15.04
N THR A 591 29.13 21.37 14.96
CA THR A 591 29.77 21.77 13.69
C THR A 591 31.07 21.01 13.49
N THR A 592 31.31 20.58 12.25
CA THR A 592 32.56 19.94 11.84
C THR A 592 33.06 20.54 10.55
N ILE A 593 34.38 20.61 10.37
CA ILE A 593 34.99 21.05 9.10
C ILE A 593 34.65 20.03 8.01
N SER A 594 34.17 20.51 6.83
CA SER A 594 33.72 19.61 5.78
C SER A 594 34.83 19.11 4.85
N SER A 595 35.91 19.87 4.69
CA SER A 595 36.97 19.54 3.70
C SER A 595 38.33 20.09 4.10
N GLY A 596 39.36 19.63 3.39
CA GLY A 596 40.75 20.02 3.62
C GLY A 596 41.44 19.16 4.68
N GLY A 597 42.66 19.46 5.06
CA GLY A 597 43.47 18.73 6.02
C GLY A 597 42.86 18.63 7.42
N GLN A 598 41.91 19.50 7.77
CA GLN A 598 41.19 19.52 9.04
C GLN A 598 39.78 18.90 8.92
N GLY A 599 39.40 18.31 7.78
CA GLY A 599 38.13 17.70 7.54
C GLY A 599 37.77 16.67 8.65
N GLY A 600 36.56 16.74 9.17
CA GLY A 600 36.06 15.86 10.25
C GLY A 600 36.44 16.30 11.65
N GLN A 601 37.18 17.40 11.84
CA GLN A 601 37.39 17.99 13.16
C GLN A 601 36.13 18.73 13.63
N GLU A 602 35.76 18.50 14.88
CA GLU A 602 34.71 19.28 15.53
C GLU A 602 35.21 20.66 15.94
N ILE A 603 34.38 21.66 15.66
CA ILE A 603 34.63 23.03 16.04
C ILE A 603 33.60 23.50 17.04
N GLY A 604 34.07 24.12 18.13
CA GLY A 604 33.22 24.77 19.12
C GLY A 604 32.39 25.88 18.43
N ASN A 605 31.13 25.98 18.81
CA ASN A 605 30.23 27.02 18.35
C ASN A 605 29.34 27.54 19.48
N THR A 606 28.78 28.72 19.26
CA THR A 606 27.64 29.24 20.02
C THR A 606 26.44 29.36 19.12
N TYR A 607 25.27 28.98 19.62
CA TYR A 607 24.01 29.02 18.90
C TYR A 607 23.02 29.94 19.59
N ASP A 608 22.49 30.91 18.85
CA ASP A 608 21.40 31.76 19.31
C ASP A 608 20.07 31.24 18.77
N ASP A 609 19.28 30.68 19.67
CA ASP A 609 17.96 30.07 19.34
C ASP A 609 16.97 31.07 18.72
N SER A 610 17.10 32.38 19.06
CA SER A 610 16.17 33.42 18.58
C SER A 610 16.43 33.83 17.14
N THR A 611 17.69 33.97 16.76
CA THR A 611 18.11 34.39 15.43
C THR A 611 18.48 33.24 14.50
N GLY A 612 18.80 32.06 15.08
CA GLY A 612 19.35 30.91 14.37
C GLY A 612 20.82 31.11 13.97
N LEU A 613 21.50 32.08 14.57
CA LEU A 613 22.91 32.37 14.28
C LEU A 613 23.83 31.36 14.97
N ILE A 614 24.66 30.70 14.19
CA ILE A 614 25.80 29.92 14.67
C ILE A 614 27.06 30.76 14.51
N THR A 615 27.77 31.00 15.61
CA THR A 615 29.09 31.65 15.59
C THR A 615 30.14 30.62 15.93
N LEU A 616 31.10 30.42 15.04
CA LEU A 616 32.17 29.44 15.20
C LEU A 616 33.30 29.98 16.10
N HIS A 617 34.03 29.06 16.72
CA HIS A 617 35.22 29.43 17.47
C HIS A 617 36.25 30.11 16.57
N PRO A 618 36.92 31.19 17.00
CA PRO A 618 37.84 31.97 16.15
C PRO A 618 38.96 31.16 15.47
N SER A 619 39.32 29.99 16.00
CA SER A 619 40.31 29.10 15.39
C SER A 619 39.95 28.59 13.97
N PHE A 620 38.67 28.64 13.59
CA PHE A 620 38.24 28.25 12.25
C PHE A 620 38.60 29.26 11.17
N GLY A 621 38.76 30.53 11.53
CA GLY A 621 38.93 31.64 10.57
C GLY A 621 37.61 32.28 10.15
N GLN A 622 37.64 33.09 9.09
CA GLN A 622 36.51 33.92 8.68
C GLN A 622 35.61 33.26 7.60
N THR A 623 36.16 32.32 6.83
CA THR A 623 35.45 31.69 5.71
C THR A 623 35.79 30.20 5.59
N GLY A 624 34.85 29.42 5.14
CA GLY A 624 35.02 27.98 4.88
C GLY A 624 33.70 27.23 4.80
N GLN A 625 33.76 25.93 4.62
CA GLN A 625 32.60 25.06 4.63
C GLN A 625 32.60 24.16 5.89
N VAL A 626 31.45 24.03 6.50
CA VAL A 626 31.26 23.17 7.67
C VAL A 626 29.98 22.31 7.49
N PHE A 627 29.96 21.17 8.14
CA PHE A 627 28.73 20.46 8.38
C PHE A 627 28.12 20.94 9.70
N VAL A 628 26.81 21.13 9.69
CA VAL A 628 26.02 21.44 10.89
C VAL A 628 24.99 20.34 11.08
N GLY A 629 24.78 19.86 12.30
CA GLY A 629 23.80 18.81 12.61
C GLY A 629 23.65 18.54 14.09
N LEU A 630 22.83 17.55 14.43
CA LEU A 630 22.61 17.10 15.82
C LEU A 630 23.53 15.92 16.16
N GLY A 631 24.19 16.00 17.30
CA GLY A 631 24.96 14.88 17.84
C GLY A 631 24.04 13.73 18.30
N TYR A 632 24.45 12.51 18.07
CA TYR A 632 23.81 11.31 18.61
C TYR A 632 24.82 10.34 19.21
N GLU A 633 24.36 9.55 20.16
CA GLU A 633 25.15 8.52 20.79
C GLU A 633 24.96 7.16 20.11
N SER A 634 26.05 6.41 20.00
CA SER A 634 26.02 5.00 19.60
C SER A 634 26.72 4.17 20.65
N SER A 635 26.08 3.12 21.14
CA SER A 635 26.65 2.27 22.17
C SER A 635 26.37 0.79 21.91
N PHE A 636 27.25 -0.06 22.41
CA PHE A 636 27.01 -1.49 22.51
C PHE A 636 27.70 -2.07 23.71
N SER A 637 27.17 -3.18 24.24
CA SER A 637 27.75 -3.93 25.32
C SER A 637 27.86 -5.40 24.94
N PRO A 638 29.07 -5.97 24.86
CA PRO A 638 29.21 -7.39 24.60
C PRO A 638 28.61 -8.21 25.76
N THR A 639 28.04 -9.36 25.42
CA THR A 639 27.58 -10.31 26.43
C THR A 639 28.76 -10.71 27.36
N PRO A 640 28.60 -10.70 28.67
CA PRO A 640 29.66 -11.13 29.59
C PRO A 640 30.14 -12.55 29.23
N PRO A 641 31.47 -12.80 29.17
CA PRO A 641 31.99 -14.11 28.87
C PRO A 641 31.54 -15.15 29.90
N THR A 642 31.08 -16.29 29.44
CA THR A 642 30.70 -17.45 30.25
C THR A 642 31.47 -18.68 29.81
N LEU A 643 31.77 -19.57 30.73
CA LEU A 643 32.32 -20.86 30.42
C LEU A 643 31.19 -21.80 30.03
N ILE A 644 31.35 -22.50 28.93
CA ILE A 644 30.44 -23.53 28.45
C ILE A 644 31.17 -24.90 28.48
N ASP A 645 30.44 -25.96 28.77
CA ASP A 645 30.95 -27.32 28.66
C ASP A 645 30.98 -27.79 27.21
N ARG A 646 31.41 -29.03 27.00
CA ARG A 646 31.47 -29.64 25.65
C ARG A 646 30.11 -29.78 24.97
N ASN A 647 29.02 -29.71 25.74
CA ASN A 647 27.64 -29.81 25.26
C ASN A 647 27.00 -28.44 25.07
N GLY A 648 27.76 -27.34 25.25
CA GLY A 648 27.23 -25.98 25.14
C GLY A 648 26.49 -25.46 26.39
N VAL A 649 26.52 -26.17 27.50
CA VAL A 649 25.85 -25.79 28.75
C VAL A 649 26.74 -24.84 29.58
N PRO A 650 26.20 -23.69 30.05
CA PRO A 650 26.97 -22.77 30.91
C PRO A 650 27.38 -23.39 32.21
N ILE A 651 28.67 -23.27 32.60
CA ILE A 651 29.21 -23.75 33.84
C ILE A 651 29.11 -22.65 34.89
N ALA A 652 28.06 -22.66 35.68
CA ALA A 652 27.78 -21.62 36.70
C ALA A 652 28.58 -21.74 38.00
N THR A 653 29.16 -22.91 38.28
CA THR A 653 29.81 -23.21 39.57
C THR A 653 31.24 -22.68 39.70
N ASN A 654 31.87 -22.32 38.61
CA ASN A 654 33.28 -21.91 38.57
C ASN A 654 33.41 -20.38 38.54
N LYS A 655 34.45 -19.87 39.20
CA LYS A 655 34.76 -18.43 39.18
C LYS A 655 35.61 -18.11 37.96
N MET A 656 35.16 -17.17 37.18
CA MET A 656 35.91 -16.61 36.04
C MET A 656 36.11 -15.10 36.26
N THR A 657 37.34 -14.65 36.25
CA THR A 657 37.68 -13.22 36.32
C THR A 657 38.03 -12.73 34.92
N LEU A 658 37.29 -11.75 34.44
CA LEU A 658 37.62 -11.04 33.23
C LEU A 658 38.75 -10.02 33.54
N LEU A 659 39.90 -10.24 32.92
CA LEU A 659 41.06 -9.39 33.14
C LEU A 659 41.03 -8.17 32.23
N ARG A 660 40.75 -8.37 30.93
CA ARG A 660 40.76 -7.32 29.93
C ARG A 660 40.09 -7.75 28.65
N TYR A 661 39.66 -6.80 27.81
CA TYR A 661 39.40 -6.95 26.39
C TYR A 661 40.55 -6.39 25.58
N HIS A 662 40.86 -7.05 24.47
CA HIS A 662 41.65 -6.52 23.35
C HIS A 662 40.65 -6.13 22.27
N VAL A 663 40.63 -4.88 21.88
CA VAL A 663 39.69 -4.30 20.91
C VAL A 663 40.46 -3.95 19.66
N LEU A 664 40.12 -4.60 18.56
CA LEU A 664 40.65 -4.24 17.25
C LEU A 664 39.70 -3.27 16.57
N THR A 665 40.23 -2.14 16.11
CA THR A 665 39.45 -1.06 15.52
C THR A 665 39.96 -0.71 14.13
N GLN A 666 39.06 -0.17 13.29
CA GLN A 666 39.39 0.38 11.96
C GLN A 666 38.67 1.71 11.76
N ASN A 667 39.34 2.66 11.13
CA ASN A 667 38.78 3.99 10.83
C ASN A 667 38.10 4.65 12.05
N THR A 668 38.70 4.47 13.24
CA THR A 668 38.06 4.88 14.50
C THR A 668 38.72 6.13 15.08
N GLN A 669 37.90 7.08 15.46
CA GLN A 669 38.33 8.26 16.22
C GLN A 669 38.36 7.95 17.73
N LYS A 670 37.74 8.74 18.54
CA LYS A 670 37.61 8.61 19.96
C LYS A 670 36.30 7.93 20.35
N PHE A 671 36.34 7.04 21.33
CA PHE A 671 35.17 6.49 22.00
C PHE A 671 35.37 6.40 23.50
N ASN A 672 34.30 6.21 24.26
CA ASN A 672 34.35 6.04 25.72
C ASN A 672 34.06 4.57 26.06
N VAL A 673 34.69 4.12 27.16
CA VAL A 673 34.44 2.77 27.69
C VAL A 673 34.00 2.92 29.13
N SER A 674 32.88 2.25 29.45
CA SER A 674 32.38 2.13 30.82
C SER A 674 32.47 0.66 31.26
N VAL A 675 33.16 0.39 32.36
CA VAL A 675 33.28 -0.95 32.96
C VAL A 675 32.54 -0.94 34.30
N ARG A 676 31.48 -1.71 34.41
CA ARG A 676 30.63 -1.80 35.60
C ARG A 676 30.55 -3.24 36.08
N ASP A 677 30.80 -3.45 37.38
CA ASP A 677 30.49 -4.73 38.02
C ASP A 677 29.09 -4.67 38.65
N THR A 678 28.12 -5.35 38.06
CA THR A 678 26.72 -5.37 38.49
C THR A 678 26.53 -6.12 39.82
N GLY A 679 27.51 -6.96 40.24
CA GLY A 679 27.54 -7.66 41.50
C GLY A 679 28.09 -6.80 42.67
N ASN A 680 28.73 -5.68 42.34
CA ASN A 680 29.31 -4.74 43.28
C ASN A 680 28.73 -3.35 43.03
N ARG A 681 28.30 -2.63 44.05
CA ARG A 681 27.63 -1.32 43.92
C ARG A 681 28.58 -0.15 43.64
N ASN A 682 29.79 -0.40 43.22
CA ASN A 682 30.75 0.64 42.86
C ASN A 682 30.35 1.38 41.60
N ASP A 683 30.70 2.66 41.53
CA ASP A 683 30.52 3.47 40.32
C ASP A 683 31.25 2.85 39.14
N PRO A 684 30.72 2.98 37.92
CA PRO A 684 31.38 2.46 36.73
C PRO A 684 32.73 3.15 36.54
N LEU A 685 33.72 2.39 36.11
CA LEU A 685 35.00 2.94 35.67
C LEU A 685 34.84 3.43 34.23
N GLU A 686 34.89 4.73 34.05
CA GLU A 686 34.73 5.37 32.76
C GLU A 686 36.03 6.03 32.32
N TYR A 687 36.41 5.84 31.05
CA TYR A 687 37.59 6.48 30.50
C TYR A 687 37.49 6.59 28.96
N PRO A 688 38.05 7.71 28.43
CA PRO A 688 38.14 7.90 26.98
C PRO A 688 39.22 7.01 26.40
N VAL A 689 38.96 6.53 25.18
CA VAL A 689 39.89 5.69 24.41
C VAL A 689 40.13 6.35 23.06
N THR A 690 41.41 6.53 22.73
CA THR A 690 41.82 7.00 21.41
C THR A 690 42.75 5.92 20.80
N PRO A 691 42.32 5.22 19.74
CA PRO A 691 43.12 4.16 19.11
C PRO A 691 44.42 4.67 18.50
N LEU A 692 44.41 5.93 18.03
CA LEU A 692 45.57 6.57 17.41
C LEU A 692 46.64 6.88 18.46
N LYS A 693 47.86 6.45 18.21
CA LYS A 693 49.02 6.74 19.07
C LYS A 693 49.71 8.02 18.59
N TRP A 694 50.19 8.86 19.52
CA TRP A 694 50.91 10.08 19.21
C TRP A 694 52.16 9.91 18.32
N SER A 695 52.72 8.71 18.31
CA SER A 695 53.88 8.34 17.47
C SER A 695 53.47 7.70 16.14
N SER A 696 52.17 7.66 15.79
CA SER A 696 51.71 7.09 14.54
C SER A 696 52.11 7.96 13.36
N PRO A 697 52.65 7.38 12.27
CA PRO A 697 52.92 8.13 11.03
C PRO A 697 51.64 8.67 10.37
N GLU A 698 50.47 8.18 10.77
CA GLU A 698 49.17 8.63 10.28
C GLU A 698 48.70 9.95 10.92
N LEU A 699 49.40 10.43 12.00
CA LEU A 699 49.05 11.66 12.65
C LEU A 699 49.75 12.84 12.01
N ALA A 700 49.08 13.56 11.12
CA ALA A 700 49.52 14.84 10.58
C ALA A 700 48.95 16.01 11.43
N LEU A 701 49.74 17.09 11.56
CA LEU A 701 49.26 18.28 12.26
C LEU A 701 48.15 18.93 11.46
N GLY A 702 46.97 19.10 12.10
CA GLY A 702 45.81 19.72 11.50
C GLY A 702 44.84 18.74 10.81
N GLU A 703 45.12 17.45 10.81
CA GLU A 703 44.17 16.42 10.33
C GLU A 703 43.30 15.86 11.45
N ALA A 704 42.15 15.30 11.08
CA ALA A 704 41.28 14.64 12.05
C ALA A 704 41.99 13.36 12.57
N PRO A 705 42.03 13.14 13.89
CA PRO A 705 42.75 12.01 14.48
C PRO A 705 41.98 10.69 14.30
N VAL A 706 42.02 10.15 13.09
CA VAL A 706 41.40 8.86 12.73
C VAL A 706 42.47 7.79 12.64
N SER A 707 42.31 6.70 13.40
CA SER A 707 43.18 5.53 13.29
C SER A 707 42.64 4.59 12.21
N LYS A 708 43.39 4.39 11.13
CA LYS A 708 43.05 3.44 10.07
C LYS A 708 43.01 2.00 10.61
N GLU A 709 43.98 1.65 11.44
CA GLU A 709 44.04 0.40 12.17
C GLU A 709 44.48 0.64 13.60
N GLY A 710 43.76 0.12 14.56
CA GLY A 710 44.05 0.33 15.97
C GLY A 710 43.86 -0.93 16.81
N SER A 711 44.63 -1.04 17.88
CA SER A 711 44.46 -2.06 18.90
C SER A 711 44.49 -1.37 20.27
N VAL A 712 43.45 -1.62 21.07
CA VAL A 712 43.28 -1.01 22.40
C VAL A 712 43.05 -2.09 23.43
N ILE A 713 43.69 -1.93 24.60
CA ILE A 713 43.46 -2.78 25.76
C ILE A 713 42.53 -2.09 26.75
N VAL A 714 41.41 -2.75 27.07
CA VAL A 714 40.41 -2.31 28.02
C VAL A 714 40.54 -3.16 29.30
N PRO A 715 41.13 -2.67 30.39
CA PRO A 715 41.27 -3.42 31.64
C PRO A 715 39.93 -3.50 32.37
N CYS A 716 39.54 -4.72 32.80
CA CYS A 716 38.28 -4.95 33.53
C CYS A 716 38.53 -5.37 34.98
N ARG A 717 39.27 -6.45 35.20
CA ARG A 717 39.63 -7.00 36.51
C ARG A 717 38.45 -7.30 37.45
N THR A 718 37.33 -7.72 36.88
CA THR A 718 36.07 -8.00 37.58
C THR A 718 35.61 -9.43 37.35
N GLN A 719 34.57 -9.88 38.05
CA GLN A 719 33.99 -11.20 37.82
C GLN A 719 33.26 -11.23 36.48
N ALA A 720 33.63 -12.13 35.58
CA ALA A 720 33.10 -12.13 34.21
C ALA A 720 31.55 -12.15 34.11
N PRO A 721 30.81 -12.95 34.88
CA PRO A 721 29.33 -12.99 34.75
C PRO A 721 28.61 -11.71 35.18
N THR A 722 29.25 -10.87 36.01
CA THR A 722 28.68 -9.65 36.52
C THR A 722 29.27 -8.39 35.88
N THR A 723 30.23 -8.55 34.95
CA THR A 723 30.90 -7.43 34.30
C THR A 723 30.10 -6.98 33.08
N LEU A 724 29.62 -5.74 33.12
CA LEU A 724 29.04 -5.06 31.95
C LEU A 724 30.08 -4.06 31.43
N VAL A 725 30.54 -4.26 30.23
CA VAL A 725 31.42 -3.33 29.51
C VAL A 725 30.59 -2.66 28.43
N THR A 726 30.55 -1.34 28.39
CA THR A 726 29.81 -0.57 27.39
C THR A 726 30.80 0.32 26.62
N PHE A 727 30.75 0.22 25.33
CA PHE A 727 31.48 1.06 24.38
C PHE A 727 30.53 2.12 23.84
N THR A 728 30.91 3.40 23.97
CA THR A 728 30.02 4.53 23.59
C THR A 728 30.78 5.53 22.74
N ALA A 729 30.20 5.89 21.57
CA ALA A 729 30.68 6.97 20.74
C ALA A 729 29.61 8.09 20.67
N ASP A 730 29.94 9.24 21.19
CA ASP A 730 29.13 10.46 21.23
C ASP A 730 29.74 11.60 20.42
N GLY A 731 30.96 11.42 19.90
CA GLY A 731 31.67 12.36 19.05
C GLY A 731 31.07 12.53 17.66
N VAL A 732 31.79 13.23 16.79
CA VAL A 732 31.41 13.46 15.39
C VAL A 732 32.08 12.47 14.42
N GLY A 733 32.93 11.59 14.95
CA GLY A 733 33.73 10.65 14.19
C GLY A 733 33.17 9.24 14.16
N GLU A 734 33.76 8.40 13.35
CA GLU A 734 33.47 7.00 13.21
C GLU A 734 33.97 6.18 14.40
N MET A 735 33.23 5.15 14.76
CA MET A 735 33.67 4.04 15.62
C MET A 735 33.35 2.72 14.91
N ASN A 736 34.40 1.97 14.59
CA ASN A 736 34.28 0.68 13.96
C ASN A 736 35.14 -0.35 14.71
N ILE A 737 34.50 -1.38 15.24
CA ILE A 737 35.13 -2.45 16.02
C ILE A 737 35.09 -3.73 15.21
N LEU A 738 36.27 -4.17 14.77
CA LEU A 738 36.44 -5.38 13.96
C LEU A 738 36.32 -6.65 14.80
N ALA A 739 36.95 -6.64 15.98
CA ALA A 739 36.98 -7.82 16.83
C ALA A 739 37.16 -7.45 18.31
N LEU A 740 36.63 -8.29 19.17
CA LEU A 740 36.83 -8.25 20.61
C LEU A 740 37.37 -9.58 21.06
N GLU A 741 38.61 -9.56 21.59
CA GLU A 741 39.21 -10.68 22.27
C GLU A 741 39.18 -10.44 23.75
N TYR A 742 38.90 -11.46 24.55
CA TYR A 742 38.94 -11.32 26.03
C TYR A 742 39.96 -12.26 26.65
N VAL A 743 40.56 -11.77 27.74
CA VAL A 743 41.50 -12.54 28.57
C VAL A 743 40.88 -12.75 29.94
N CYS A 744 40.66 -13.99 30.30
CA CYS A 744 40.05 -14.38 31.55
C CYS A 744 41.00 -15.30 32.38
N ARG A 745 40.88 -15.19 33.68
CA ARG A 745 41.44 -16.14 34.63
C ARG A 745 40.33 -17.05 35.13
N TYR A 746 40.53 -18.35 34.92
CA TYR A 746 39.58 -19.36 35.37
C TYR A 746 40.05 -20.00 36.69
N HIS A 747 39.14 -20.12 37.67
CA HIS A 747 39.37 -20.79 38.94
C HIS A 747 38.40 -21.96 39.04
N GLN A 748 38.95 -23.18 38.88
CA GLN A 748 38.19 -24.42 39.05
C GLN A 748 37.92 -24.59 40.56
N LYS A 749 36.66 -24.68 40.96
CA LYS A 749 36.31 -25.16 42.32
C LYS A 749 36.61 -26.65 42.37
N LEU A 750 37.59 -27.02 43.19
CA LEU A 750 37.75 -28.43 43.57
C LEU A 750 36.45 -28.87 44.25
N ALA A 751 35.79 -29.89 43.71
CA ALA A 751 34.69 -30.53 44.37
C ALA A 751 35.20 -31.09 45.73
N ARG A 752 34.80 -30.49 46.85
CA ARG A 752 34.94 -31.18 48.13
C ARG A 752 33.94 -32.36 48.04
N ARG A 753 34.49 -33.57 47.99
CA ARG A 753 33.71 -34.81 48.22
C ARG A 753 33.17 -34.83 49.65
#